data_395e6f57261db924e618dfe9223619cd
#
_entry.id   395e6f57261db924e618dfe9223619cd
#
_cell.length_a   1.000
_cell.length_b   1.000
_cell.length_c   1.000
_cell.angle_alpha   90.00
_cell.angle_beta   90.00
_cell.angle_gamma   90.00
#
_symmetry.space_group_name_H-M   'P 1'
#
loop_
_entity.id
_entity.type
_entity.pdbx_description
1 polymer ?
#
loop_
_entity_poly.entity_id
_entity_poly.type
_entity_poly.pdbx_seq_one_letter_code
_entity_poly.pdbx_strand_id
1 'polypeptide(L)'
;MAFNTEYLNGNGDSSINGDLFSSLSPGQVPFESIVPQPPSTFFGYVKLLMAKLVRTLCMWTFFFFTWPILIFIHWMLFTLDRHNRRRVMQQHQRWPFQSVPHVRPVRVPASRDFPIENWHLRCEDGRQRWHYGEILNEEEGNRLGKAQAAGLEFLPSRDVPMVGAHYEQTAARVVTPTKEPDMRAIKEERRRFVERYQLGLANEKQIKRRASVEEAIRDGVQFLLRLQDPYSGHWPNDYSGPLFLTPGVIFVKFIIANGDIKKMFPPYKDHRHKDDAPCRCGEAERLELIRYLRNYMNEDGGFGQHTEGHSTMLGTVLNYVAMRLMGVPADDKDTIRVRSWISSHGGAVSIPTWGKVWLCILGLYSWEGINPVPPEMSLLPDWLPFSQGRLWCHSRVVSVPFSYLYGMRWSCPLNTVLESLRQELYTQPYSQISWDQHRDNVCYRDCYTPVSPLFKLLAKFLLFYEQWHIKSLRRYALEVAWMHIAYDDENTHFICLGPVNKALDMLITWIREGEKSGRYLNHVDRLSDYFFMGPEGMRMSGYNGSQLWDTSFAVQAICACNMEMLYPQEMALAHHYVDVSQVQEDPKAAALFYRHRTKGAWNFSTGPQSWQVSDCTAEGLRVLLLLRHRPFPVSRIRDAVDEILSLRNRGGGWASYEPTRGPPYLELLNCTDVFKDVMIDYSYPECSSSCVHTLSLFRELYPGYRRAEVNLAIREGVQCVLRMQRPDGSFYGSWAVCFTYAAWLVASALRVSGELPSMATHPACVALSDFLLAHQNADGGWGEDVAACARGVWVDGVGGSQVVQTAWALMALVAAAGGDPRRLDGARREILSAAIDRAARLIMSRQLITGDWAQERISGVFNGSNPIHYPGYKNSMTVWALGTYAGWRRAYNRGGELARHR
;
A
#
# COMPACT_ATOMS: atom_id res chain seq x y z
N MET A 1 -25.82 26.41 -16.19
CA MET A 1 -26.46 25.09 -16.13
C MET A 1 -27.93 25.31 -15.83
N ALA A 2 -28.79 25.21 -16.85
CA ALA A 2 -30.23 25.19 -16.68
C ALA A 2 -30.63 23.72 -16.80
N PHE A 3 -30.93 23.11 -15.68
CA PHE A 3 -31.65 21.83 -15.65
C PHE A 3 -33.15 22.12 -15.59
N ASN A 4 -33.87 21.38 -16.39
CA ASN A 4 -35.34 21.47 -16.50
C ASN A 4 -36.01 21.44 -15.11
N THR A 5 -36.80 22.47 -14.83
CA THR A 5 -37.50 22.66 -13.55
C THR A 5 -38.86 21.95 -13.48
N GLU A 6 -39.15 21.01 -14.38
CA GLU A 6 -40.48 20.37 -14.45
C GLU A 6 -40.74 19.19 -13.49
N TYR A 7 -39.76 18.83 -12.62
CA TYR A 7 -39.95 17.74 -11.66
C TYR A 7 -40.04 18.18 -10.19
N LEU A 8 -40.34 19.44 -9.87
CA LEU A 8 -40.33 19.95 -8.51
C LEU A 8 -41.66 20.58 -8.06
N ASN A 9 -42.81 20.12 -8.52
CA ASN A 9 -44.10 20.50 -7.95
C ASN A 9 -44.83 19.28 -7.38
N GLY A 10 -44.66 19.02 -6.12
CA GLY A 10 -45.42 18.04 -5.32
C GLY A 10 -45.33 18.41 -3.85
N ASN A 11 -46.48 18.82 -3.32
CA ASN A 11 -46.75 19.38 -2.01
C ASN A 11 -46.23 18.56 -0.83
N GLY A 12 -45.87 19.29 0.21
CA GLY A 12 -45.28 18.81 1.44
C GLY A 12 -46.07 17.79 2.24
N ASP A 13 -45.35 16.99 2.99
CA ASP A 13 -45.70 16.71 4.39
C ASP A 13 -44.46 16.20 5.17
N SER A 14 -44.47 16.45 6.46
CA SER A 14 -43.41 16.32 7.42
C SER A 14 -43.42 14.95 8.08
N SER A 15 -42.66 13.99 7.57
CA SER A 15 -42.18 12.83 8.33
C SER A 15 -41.03 12.16 7.59
N ILE A 16 -39.82 12.67 7.79
CA ILE A 16 -38.61 12.12 7.15
C ILE A 16 -37.97 11.16 8.12
N ASN A 17 -38.45 9.93 8.14
CA ASN A 17 -37.64 8.76 8.57
C ASN A 17 -38.20 7.55 7.81
N GLY A 18 -37.50 7.10 6.79
CA GLY A 18 -37.72 5.78 6.20
C GLY A 18 -38.11 5.68 4.72
N ASP A 19 -38.81 6.63 4.13
CA ASP A 19 -39.47 6.39 2.82
C ASP A 19 -38.86 7.12 1.60
N LEU A 20 -37.68 7.70 1.71
CA LEU A 20 -37.09 8.47 0.60
C LEU A 20 -36.51 7.64 -0.55
N PHE A 21 -36.43 6.32 -0.38
CA PHE A 21 -35.82 5.42 -1.39
C PHE A 21 -36.78 4.39 -2.01
N SER A 22 -38.04 4.34 -1.61
CA SER A 22 -39.00 3.34 -2.12
C SER A 22 -39.64 3.64 -3.49
N SER A 23 -39.40 4.82 -4.08
CA SER A 23 -40.02 5.22 -5.35
C SER A 23 -39.10 5.29 -6.58
N LEU A 24 -37.82 4.93 -6.45
CA LEU A 24 -36.91 4.80 -7.59
C LEU A 24 -36.76 3.35 -7.97
N SER A 25 -37.47 2.90 -8.99
CA SER A 25 -37.24 1.60 -9.61
C SER A 25 -35.76 1.48 -10.04
N PRO A 26 -35.09 0.32 -9.83
CA PRO A 26 -33.73 0.11 -10.27
C PRO A 26 -33.68 -0.08 -11.79
N GLY A 27 -33.72 1.04 -12.52
CA GLY A 27 -33.45 1.08 -13.94
C GLY A 27 -31.98 1.36 -14.13
N GLN A 28 -31.26 0.41 -14.74
CA GLN A 28 -29.91 0.60 -15.21
C GLN A 28 -29.87 1.81 -16.16
N VAL A 29 -29.34 2.94 -15.69
CA VAL A 29 -28.95 4.04 -16.59
C VAL A 29 -27.52 3.74 -17.04
N PRO A 30 -27.29 3.47 -18.32
CA PRO A 30 -25.93 3.23 -18.81
C PRO A 30 -25.06 4.44 -18.52
N PHE A 31 -23.79 4.23 -18.15
CA PHE A 31 -22.80 5.26 -17.84
C PHE A 31 -22.68 6.32 -18.99
N GLU A 32 -22.91 5.92 -20.22
CA GLU A 32 -22.93 6.80 -21.41
C GLU A 32 -24.02 7.87 -21.37
N SER A 33 -25.09 7.69 -20.58
CA SER A 33 -26.19 8.67 -20.45
C SER A 33 -25.90 9.77 -19.42
N ILE A 34 -24.84 9.66 -18.62
CA ILE A 34 -24.46 10.60 -17.56
C ILE A 34 -23.52 11.69 -18.09
N VAL A 35 -22.86 11.48 -19.24
CA VAL A 35 -22.01 12.48 -19.87
C VAL A 35 -22.90 13.50 -20.59
N PRO A 36 -22.85 14.82 -20.25
CA PRO A 36 -23.64 15.81 -20.95
C PRO A 36 -23.28 15.85 -22.44
N GLN A 37 -24.21 15.48 -23.30
CA GLN A 37 -24.05 15.61 -24.74
C GLN A 37 -24.01 17.11 -25.12
N PRO A 38 -23.20 17.51 -26.11
CA PRO A 38 -23.20 18.89 -26.57
C PRO A 38 -24.57 19.27 -27.14
N PRO A 39 -25.05 20.53 -26.92
CA PRO A 39 -26.36 20.94 -27.37
C PRO A 39 -26.54 20.78 -28.87
N SER A 40 -27.61 20.14 -29.29
CA SER A 40 -27.91 19.84 -30.70
C SER A 40 -28.59 21.00 -31.46
N THR A 41 -28.87 22.15 -30.84
CA THR A 41 -29.56 23.28 -31.43
C THR A 41 -28.74 24.58 -31.35
N PHE A 42 -28.89 25.46 -32.34
CA PHE A 42 -28.25 26.79 -32.38
C PHE A 42 -28.52 27.61 -31.10
N PHE A 43 -29.75 27.56 -30.57
CA PHE A 43 -30.09 28.23 -29.31
C PHE A 43 -29.36 27.63 -28.10
N GLY A 44 -29.14 26.33 -28.10
CA GLY A 44 -28.34 25.64 -27.06
C GLY A 44 -26.87 26.08 -27.09
N TYR A 45 -26.27 26.24 -28.29
CA TYR A 45 -24.92 26.78 -28.45
C TYR A 45 -24.83 28.24 -28.00
N VAL A 46 -25.82 29.09 -28.35
CA VAL A 46 -25.86 30.50 -27.91
C VAL A 46 -25.99 30.60 -26.38
N LYS A 47 -26.82 29.80 -25.75
CA LYS A 47 -26.92 29.75 -24.28
C LYS A 47 -25.61 29.30 -23.65
N LEU A 48 -24.92 28.30 -24.21
CA LEU A 48 -23.62 27.81 -23.72
C LEU A 48 -22.53 28.90 -23.90
N LEU A 49 -22.55 29.63 -25.02
CA LEU A 49 -21.60 30.72 -25.32
C LEU A 49 -21.82 31.90 -24.36
N MET A 50 -23.09 32.28 -24.11
CA MET A 50 -23.43 33.35 -23.17
C MET A 50 -23.09 32.95 -21.72
N ALA A 51 -23.32 31.71 -21.33
CA ALA A 51 -22.90 31.21 -20.04
C ALA A 51 -21.38 31.21 -19.87
N LYS A 52 -20.63 30.85 -20.93
CA LYS A 52 -19.18 30.97 -20.96
C LYS A 52 -18.71 32.41 -20.88
N LEU A 53 -19.35 33.35 -21.61
CA LEU A 53 -19.01 34.76 -21.60
C LEU A 53 -19.27 35.40 -20.23
N VAL A 54 -20.41 35.14 -19.61
CA VAL A 54 -20.75 35.61 -18.26
C VAL A 54 -19.78 35.02 -17.25
N ARG A 55 -19.45 33.71 -17.37
CA ARG A 55 -18.46 33.04 -16.54
C ARG A 55 -17.08 33.66 -16.67
N THR A 56 -16.68 34.03 -17.92
CA THR A 56 -15.39 34.67 -18.18
C THR A 56 -15.34 36.09 -17.63
N LEU A 57 -16.41 36.89 -17.79
CA LEU A 57 -16.51 38.24 -17.21
C LEU A 57 -16.53 38.22 -15.68
N CYS A 58 -17.29 37.30 -15.05
CA CYS A 58 -17.25 37.11 -13.60
C CYS A 58 -15.88 36.62 -13.11
N MET A 59 -15.18 35.79 -13.90
CA MET A 59 -13.81 35.38 -13.62
C MET A 59 -12.83 36.55 -13.66
N TRP A 60 -12.91 37.42 -14.66
CA TRP A 60 -12.01 38.58 -14.79
C TRP A 60 -12.21 39.61 -13.67
N THR A 61 -13.48 39.94 -13.34
CA THR A 61 -13.79 40.84 -12.24
C THR A 61 -13.35 40.23 -10.88
N PHE A 62 -13.61 38.96 -10.65
CA PHE A 62 -13.14 38.24 -9.48
C PHE A 62 -11.61 38.20 -9.43
N PHE A 63 -10.94 37.95 -10.56
CA PHE A 63 -9.49 37.86 -10.66
C PHE A 63 -8.81 39.19 -10.31
N PHE A 64 -9.29 40.34 -10.79
CA PHE A 64 -8.68 41.63 -10.53
C PHE A 64 -8.84 42.08 -9.06
N PHE A 65 -9.96 41.79 -8.42
CA PHE A 65 -10.21 42.20 -7.03
C PHE A 65 -9.72 41.19 -5.98
N THR A 66 -9.69 39.91 -6.32
CA THR A 66 -9.38 38.86 -5.34
C THR A 66 -7.94 38.35 -5.45
N TRP A 67 -7.27 38.53 -6.60
CA TRP A 67 -5.90 38.02 -6.82
C TRP A 67 -4.88 38.51 -5.80
N PRO A 68 -4.82 39.81 -5.43
CA PRO A 68 -3.91 40.27 -4.40
C PRO A 68 -4.23 39.66 -3.02
N ILE A 69 -5.53 39.50 -2.74
CA ILE A 69 -5.99 38.87 -1.49
C ILE A 69 -5.60 37.39 -1.49
N LEU A 70 -5.74 36.68 -2.61
CA LEU A 70 -5.36 35.28 -2.73
C LEU A 70 -3.84 35.09 -2.62
N ILE A 71 -3.03 35.99 -3.18
CA ILE A 71 -1.57 35.97 -3.01
C ILE A 71 -1.20 36.20 -1.54
N PHE A 72 -1.84 37.14 -0.87
CA PHE A 72 -1.61 37.38 0.56
C PHE A 72 -2.03 36.17 1.41
N ILE A 73 -3.18 35.58 1.14
CA ILE A 73 -3.67 34.35 1.80
C ILE A 73 -2.68 33.21 1.53
N HIS A 74 -2.23 33.03 0.30
CA HIS A 74 -1.24 32.01 -0.07
C HIS A 74 0.07 32.18 0.70
N TRP A 75 0.61 33.41 0.75
CA TRP A 75 1.82 33.70 1.52
C TRP A 75 1.63 33.50 3.02
N MET A 76 0.50 33.92 3.57
CA MET A 76 0.14 33.71 4.98
C MET A 76 0.03 32.19 5.30
N LEU A 77 -0.66 31.41 4.45
CA LEU A 77 -0.82 29.97 4.63
C LEU A 77 0.52 29.24 4.51
N PHE A 78 1.38 29.63 3.59
CA PHE A 78 2.73 29.10 3.45
C PHE A 78 3.58 29.33 4.71
N THR A 79 3.48 30.52 5.29
CA THR A 79 4.19 30.88 6.53
C THR A 79 3.66 30.09 7.73
N LEU A 80 2.32 29.93 7.81
CA LEU A 80 1.66 29.13 8.87
C LEU A 80 2.01 27.64 8.74
N ASP A 81 2.04 27.09 7.53
CA ASP A 81 2.44 25.69 7.28
C ASP A 81 3.87 25.44 7.76
N ARG A 82 4.81 26.32 7.40
CA ARG A 82 6.21 26.24 7.84
C ARG A 82 6.34 26.28 9.37
N HIS A 83 5.52 27.11 10.03
CA HIS A 83 5.49 27.20 11.49
C HIS A 83 4.89 25.93 12.12
N ASN A 84 3.77 25.45 11.57
CA ASN A 84 3.10 24.23 12.04
C ASN A 84 3.99 23.00 11.89
N ARG A 85 4.66 22.83 10.74
CA ARG A 85 5.64 21.73 10.53
C ARG A 85 6.77 21.75 11.55
N ARG A 86 7.32 22.93 11.87
CA ARG A 86 8.34 23.06 12.92
C ARG A 86 7.80 22.66 14.29
N ARG A 87 6.57 23.05 14.62
CA ARG A 87 5.91 22.70 15.89
C ARG A 87 5.66 21.20 15.99
N VAL A 88 5.15 20.57 14.92
CA VAL A 88 4.92 19.12 14.83
C VAL A 88 6.25 18.37 15.00
N MET A 89 7.31 18.77 14.28
CA MET A 89 8.64 18.15 14.43
C MET A 89 9.19 18.27 15.87
N GLN A 90 9.00 19.43 16.54
CA GLN A 90 9.44 19.59 17.92
C GLN A 90 8.64 18.73 18.90
N GLN A 91 7.33 18.53 18.65
CA GLN A 91 6.51 17.62 19.45
C GLN A 91 6.92 16.17 19.26
N HIS A 92 7.19 15.74 18.00
CA HIS A 92 7.66 14.39 17.72
C HIS A 92 9.01 14.08 18.38
N GLN A 93 9.90 15.05 18.52
CA GLN A 93 11.16 14.89 19.24
C GLN A 93 10.98 14.66 20.76
N ARG A 94 9.89 15.14 21.35
CA ARG A 94 9.60 15.04 22.79
C ARG A 94 8.83 13.80 23.20
N TRP A 95 8.30 13.01 22.24
CA TRP A 95 7.46 11.85 22.56
C TRP A 95 8.26 10.56 22.53
N PRO A 96 8.22 9.80 23.65
CA PRO A 96 8.85 8.50 23.71
C PRO A 96 7.94 7.46 23.01
N PHE A 97 7.97 7.41 21.68
CA PHE A 97 7.41 6.24 20.99
C PHE A 97 8.34 5.06 21.24
N GLN A 98 7.93 4.17 22.13
CA GLN A 98 8.59 2.88 22.30
C GLN A 98 7.93 1.90 21.33
N SER A 99 8.72 1.36 20.41
CA SER A 99 8.27 0.20 19.64
C SER A 99 8.24 -1.02 20.54
N VAL A 100 7.21 -1.85 20.36
CA VAL A 100 7.11 -3.16 21.03
C VAL A 100 7.85 -4.23 20.21
N PRO A 101 8.38 -5.29 20.81
CA PRO A 101 9.02 -6.37 20.07
C PRO A 101 8.09 -6.95 19.00
N HIS A 102 8.60 -7.11 17.79
CA HIS A 102 7.81 -7.62 16.66
C HIS A 102 7.55 -9.12 16.77
N VAL A 103 8.61 -9.88 17.09
CA VAL A 103 8.48 -11.33 17.18
C VAL A 103 7.81 -11.68 18.50
N ARG A 104 6.49 -11.72 18.47
CA ARG A 104 5.69 -12.26 19.56
C ARG A 104 5.50 -13.74 19.30
N PRO A 105 5.71 -14.60 20.30
CA PRO A 105 5.27 -15.97 20.17
C PRO A 105 3.75 -15.98 19.95
N VAL A 106 3.28 -16.83 19.04
CA VAL A 106 1.85 -17.03 18.82
C VAL A 106 1.24 -17.46 20.15
N ARG A 107 0.50 -16.56 20.81
CA ARG A 107 -0.05 -16.78 22.17
C ARG A 107 -1.28 -17.66 22.13
N VAL A 108 -2.04 -17.56 21.05
CA VAL A 108 -3.28 -18.30 20.83
C VAL A 108 -3.06 -19.20 19.61
N PRO A 109 -2.96 -20.52 19.82
CA PRO A 109 -2.84 -21.47 18.73
C PRO A 109 -4.13 -21.51 17.89
N ALA A 110 -4.06 -22.06 16.67
CA ALA A 110 -5.25 -22.37 15.89
C ALA A 110 -6.19 -23.30 16.65
N SER A 111 -7.49 -23.19 16.39
CA SER A 111 -8.49 -24.06 16.99
C SER A 111 -8.25 -25.52 16.59
N ARG A 112 -8.41 -26.46 17.52
CA ARG A 112 -8.35 -27.89 17.22
C ARG A 112 -9.47 -28.35 16.28
N ASP A 113 -10.60 -27.67 16.31
CA ASP A 113 -11.75 -27.95 15.43
C ASP A 113 -11.55 -27.36 14.02
N PHE A 114 -10.58 -26.45 13.88
CA PHE A 114 -10.24 -25.76 12.64
C PHE A 114 -8.70 -25.71 12.49
N PRO A 115 -8.05 -26.83 12.16
CA PRO A 115 -6.60 -26.90 12.02
C PRO A 115 -6.09 -25.93 10.94
N ILE A 116 -4.95 -25.27 11.20
CA ILE A 116 -4.35 -24.28 10.31
C ILE A 116 -3.93 -24.92 8.96
N GLU A 117 -3.63 -26.22 8.96
CA GLU A 117 -3.23 -26.98 7.79
C GLU A 117 -4.34 -27.12 6.74
N ASN A 118 -5.59 -26.87 7.12
CA ASN A 118 -6.75 -26.92 6.22
C ASN A 118 -7.00 -25.58 5.50
N TRP A 119 -6.16 -24.58 5.69
CA TRP A 119 -6.19 -23.36 4.92
C TRP A 119 -5.36 -23.52 3.63
N HIS A 120 -5.95 -23.12 2.50
CA HIS A 120 -5.36 -23.23 1.18
C HIS A 120 -5.34 -21.90 0.48
N LEU A 121 -4.18 -21.56 -0.11
CA LEU A 121 -4.01 -20.37 -0.94
C LEU A 121 -4.32 -20.72 -2.40
N ARG A 122 -5.24 -20.01 -3.01
CA ARG A 122 -5.50 -20.04 -4.45
C ARG A 122 -5.04 -18.75 -5.10
N CYS A 123 -4.28 -18.89 -6.18
CA CYS A 123 -3.84 -17.79 -7.02
C CYS A 123 -4.45 -17.97 -8.42
N GLU A 124 -5.33 -17.06 -8.81
CA GLU A 124 -6.00 -17.05 -10.12
C GLU A 124 -5.77 -15.68 -10.75
N ASP A 125 -5.09 -15.63 -11.89
CA ASP A 125 -4.72 -14.37 -12.57
C ASP A 125 -4.07 -13.33 -11.62
N GLY A 126 -3.24 -13.81 -10.68
CA GLY A 126 -2.61 -13.02 -9.65
C GLY A 126 -3.47 -12.71 -8.41
N ARG A 127 -4.76 -13.00 -8.41
CA ARG A 127 -5.61 -12.85 -7.22
C ARG A 127 -5.25 -13.90 -6.19
N GLN A 128 -5.02 -13.49 -4.94
CA GLN A 128 -4.71 -14.37 -3.81
C GLN A 128 -5.94 -14.50 -2.93
N ARG A 129 -6.43 -15.72 -2.72
CA ARG A 129 -7.58 -16.01 -1.87
C ARG A 129 -7.29 -17.20 -0.96
N TRP A 130 -7.62 -17.06 0.31
CA TRP A 130 -7.52 -18.14 1.28
C TRP A 130 -8.85 -18.83 1.49
N HIS A 131 -8.86 -20.15 1.42
CA HIS A 131 -10.03 -21.00 1.59
C HIS A 131 -9.77 -22.05 2.67
N TYR A 132 -10.79 -22.37 3.44
CA TYR A 132 -10.74 -23.42 4.45
C TYR A 132 -11.51 -24.66 3.97
N GLY A 133 -10.93 -25.87 4.13
CA GLY A 133 -11.52 -27.13 3.79
C GLY A 133 -10.80 -27.89 2.67
N GLU A 134 -11.29 -29.08 2.31
CA GLU A 134 -10.65 -29.91 1.29
C GLU A 134 -10.61 -29.22 -0.09
N ILE A 135 -9.46 -29.34 -0.75
CA ILE A 135 -9.34 -28.94 -2.16
C ILE A 135 -10.06 -30.00 -3.00
N LEU A 136 -11.26 -29.67 -3.44
CA LEU A 136 -11.96 -30.53 -4.38
C LEU A 136 -11.28 -30.51 -5.75
N ASN A 137 -11.12 -31.74 -6.27
CA ASN A 137 -10.38 -32.12 -7.47
C ASN A 137 -10.66 -31.32 -8.76
N GLU A 138 -9.63 -31.00 -9.44
CA GLU A 138 -9.19 -31.29 -10.83
C GLU A 138 -9.93 -30.72 -12.04
N GLU A 139 -11.23 -30.52 -12.08
CA GLU A 139 -11.88 -30.05 -13.31
C GLU A 139 -11.80 -28.53 -13.53
N GLU A 140 -11.51 -27.76 -12.50
CA GLU A 140 -11.30 -26.30 -12.61
C GLU A 140 -9.90 -25.91 -13.11
N GLY A 141 -8.91 -26.75 -12.93
CA GLY A 141 -7.60 -26.57 -13.59
C GLY A 141 -7.69 -26.53 -15.11
N ASN A 142 -8.74 -27.09 -15.67
CA ASN A 142 -8.95 -27.13 -17.12
C ASN A 142 -9.53 -25.84 -17.74
N ARG A 143 -10.11 -24.93 -16.97
CA ARG A 143 -10.45 -23.59 -17.49
C ARG A 143 -9.23 -22.67 -17.63
N LEU A 144 -8.24 -22.84 -16.76
CA LEU A 144 -6.93 -22.20 -16.87
C LEU A 144 -6.09 -22.75 -18.04
N GLY A 145 -6.35 -23.97 -18.50
CA GLY A 145 -5.66 -24.60 -19.63
C GLY A 145 -5.84 -23.89 -20.97
N LYS A 146 -6.82 -22.99 -21.11
CA LYS A 146 -6.98 -22.22 -22.36
C LYS A 146 -5.99 -21.05 -22.49
N ALA A 147 -5.44 -20.54 -21.37
CA ALA A 147 -4.33 -19.57 -21.41
C ALA A 147 -2.97 -20.26 -21.64
N GLN A 148 -2.87 -21.57 -21.38
CA GLN A 148 -1.64 -22.35 -21.57
C GLN A 148 -1.40 -22.82 -23.01
N ALA A 149 -2.32 -22.60 -23.93
CA ALA A 149 -2.14 -22.96 -25.36
C ALA A 149 -1.05 -22.13 -26.08
N ALA A 150 -0.31 -21.27 -25.37
CA ALA A 150 0.83 -20.53 -25.91
C ALA A 150 2.18 -21.22 -25.60
N GLY A 151 2.26 -22.53 -25.69
CA GLY A 151 3.53 -23.24 -25.96
C GLY A 151 4.63 -23.18 -24.88
N LEU A 152 4.27 -23.13 -23.58
CA LEU A 152 5.26 -23.21 -22.49
C LEU A 152 5.30 -24.62 -21.90
N GLU A 153 6.17 -25.47 -22.43
CA GLU A 153 6.51 -26.77 -21.82
C GLU A 153 7.50 -26.56 -20.65
N PHE A 154 7.22 -27.18 -19.53
CA PHE A 154 8.05 -27.13 -18.33
C PHE A 154 9.02 -28.31 -18.26
N LEU A 155 10.29 -28.02 -18.03
CA LEU A 155 11.29 -29.02 -17.65
C LEU A 155 11.68 -28.83 -16.17
N PRO A 156 11.92 -29.89 -15.38
CA PRO A 156 12.33 -29.75 -13.98
C PRO A 156 13.69 -29.05 -13.88
N SER A 157 13.85 -28.19 -12.87
CA SER A 157 15.14 -27.56 -12.56
C SER A 157 16.15 -28.66 -12.22
N ARG A 158 17.13 -28.86 -13.07
CA ARG A 158 18.32 -29.69 -12.76
C ARG A 158 19.27 -28.86 -11.93
N ASP A 159 20.00 -29.50 -11.03
CA ASP A 159 21.17 -28.90 -10.37
C ASP A 159 22.18 -28.47 -11.44
N VAL A 160 22.17 -27.17 -11.74
CA VAL A 160 23.11 -26.57 -12.71
C VAL A 160 24.23 -25.95 -11.92
N PRO A 161 25.48 -26.36 -12.14
CA PRO A 161 26.63 -25.76 -11.45
C PRO A 161 26.84 -24.30 -11.87
N MET A 162 27.21 -23.46 -10.92
CA MET A 162 27.61 -22.08 -11.15
C MET A 162 28.74 -21.97 -12.18
N VAL A 163 28.51 -21.17 -13.22
CA VAL A 163 29.56 -20.87 -14.23
C VAL A 163 30.47 -19.77 -13.68
N GLY A 164 31.54 -20.19 -13.05
CA GLY A 164 32.73 -19.34 -12.76
C GLY A 164 33.89 -19.96 -13.48
N ALA A 165 34.57 -19.19 -14.29
CA ALA A 165 35.78 -19.46 -15.09
C ALA A 165 36.46 -20.82 -14.90
N HIS A 166 36.66 -21.51 -16.01
CA HIS A 166 37.30 -22.80 -16.27
C HIS A 166 36.41 -24.03 -16.14
N TYR A 167 35.89 -24.43 -17.28
CA TYR A 167 35.22 -25.71 -17.50
C TYR A 167 36.20 -26.70 -18.06
N GLU A 168 36.63 -27.68 -17.24
CA GLU A 168 37.09 -28.95 -17.78
C GLU A 168 35.90 -29.89 -17.86
N GLN A 169 35.64 -30.40 -19.08
CA GLN A 169 34.59 -31.36 -19.35
C GLN A 169 34.90 -32.70 -18.69
N THR A 170 34.17 -33.02 -17.64
CA THR A 170 33.98 -34.40 -17.22
C THR A 170 32.59 -34.83 -17.59
N ALA A 171 32.49 -35.72 -18.56
CA ALA A 171 31.25 -36.32 -19.04
C ALA A 171 30.56 -37.07 -17.89
N ALA A 172 29.59 -36.45 -17.25
CA ALA A 172 28.68 -37.13 -16.34
C ALA A 172 27.71 -37.99 -17.18
N ARG A 173 27.62 -39.26 -16.87
CA ARG A 173 26.66 -40.21 -17.45
C ARG A 173 25.25 -39.63 -17.29
N VAL A 174 24.58 -39.34 -18.40
CA VAL A 174 23.18 -39.00 -18.48
C VAL A 174 22.39 -40.25 -18.08
N VAL A 175 21.88 -40.29 -16.89
CA VAL A 175 20.82 -41.24 -16.53
C VAL A 175 19.55 -40.68 -17.14
N THR A 176 19.10 -41.30 -18.23
CA THR A 176 17.79 -41.01 -18.81
C THR A 176 16.72 -41.37 -17.78
N PRO A 177 15.83 -40.48 -17.40
CA PRO A 177 14.70 -40.82 -16.55
C PRO A 177 13.76 -41.75 -17.31
N THR A 178 13.40 -42.86 -16.70
CA THR A 178 12.51 -43.90 -17.31
C THR A 178 11.05 -43.50 -17.33
N LYS A 179 10.68 -42.31 -16.86
CA LYS A 179 9.33 -41.68 -16.97
C LYS A 179 9.50 -40.17 -17.08
N GLU A 180 8.76 -39.53 -18.00
CA GLU A 180 8.61 -38.08 -17.96
C GLU A 180 8.06 -37.65 -16.59
N PRO A 181 8.65 -36.63 -15.97
CA PRO A 181 8.19 -36.16 -14.67
C PRO A 181 6.77 -35.62 -14.81
N ASP A 182 5.89 -35.99 -13.88
CA ASP A 182 4.53 -35.45 -13.82
C ASP A 182 4.60 -33.96 -13.43
N MET A 183 4.55 -33.10 -14.43
CA MET A 183 4.64 -31.64 -14.28
C MET A 183 3.54 -31.06 -13.41
N ARG A 184 2.38 -31.73 -13.36
CA ARG A 184 1.27 -31.31 -12.53
C ARG A 184 1.56 -31.57 -11.05
N ALA A 185 2.11 -32.73 -10.73
CA ALA A 185 2.53 -33.08 -9.38
C ALA A 185 3.61 -32.11 -8.86
N ILE A 186 4.58 -31.72 -9.68
CA ILE A 186 5.63 -30.77 -9.33
C ILE A 186 5.06 -29.37 -9.03
N LYS A 187 4.14 -28.87 -9.86
CA LYS A 187 3.48 -27.58 -9.63
C LYS A 187 2.67 -27.59 -8.33
N GLU A 188 1.93 -28.67 -8.10
CA GLU A 188 1.11 -28.82 -6.91
C GLU A 188 1.96 -28.94 -5.62
N GLU A 189 3.08 -29.64 -5.65
CA GLU A 189 4.02 -29.69 -4.53
C GLU A 189 4.59 -28.30 -4.22
N ARG A 190 4.97 -27.52 -5.25
CA ARG A 190 5.46 -26.16 -5.10
C ARG A 190 4.37 -25.24 -4.50
N ARG A 191 3.13 -25.33 -4.98
CA ARG A 191 2.00 -24.59 -4.44
C ARG A 191 1.78 -24.90 -2.95
N ARG A 192 1.77 -26.19 -2.57
CA ARG A 192 1.66 -26.62 -1.17
C ARG A 192 2.83 -26.13 -0.32
N PHE A 193 4.02 -26.04 -0.88
CA PHE A 193 5.16 -25.46 -0.17
C PHE A 193 4.91 -23.98 0.15
N VAL A 194 4.43 -23.20 -0.84
CA VAL A 194 4.11 -21.77 -0.63
C VAL A 194 3.05 -21.62 0.45
N GLU A 195 1.97 -22.38 0.39
CA GLU A 195 0.92 -22.38 1.42
C GLU A 195 1.47 -22.66 2.81
N ARG A 196 2.17 -23.78 2.97
CA ARG A 196 2.77 -24.17 4.26
C ARG A 196 3.76 -23.15 4.80
N TYR A 197 4.51 -22.51 3.90
CA TYR A 197 5.43 -21.43 4.28
C TYR A 197 4.67 -20.21 4.80
N GLN A 198 3.65 -19.75 4.10
CA GLN A 198 2.84 -18.60 4.52
C GLN A 198 2.09 -18.87 5.83
N LEU A 199 1.64 -20.10 6.05
CA LEU A 199 1.01 -20.52 7.30
C LEU A 199 2.00 -20.75 8.45
N GLY A 200 3.32 -20.61 8.23
CA GLY A 200 4.35 -20.87 9.24
C GLY A 200 4.63 -22.35 9.52
N LEU A 201 4.07 -23.25 8.73
CA LEU A 201 4.23 -24.71 8.91
C LEU A 201 5.51 -25.27 8.27
N ALA A 202 6.19 -24.49 7.44
CA ALA A 202 7.46 -24.84 6.80
C ALA A 202 8.63 -23.95 7.25
N ASN A 203 8.47 -23.21 8.35
CA ASN A 203 9.48 -22.30 8.87
C ASN A 203 10.57 -23.07 9.65
N GLU A 204 11.68 -23.28 8.99
CA GLU A 204 12.92 -23.78 9.62
C GLU A 204 13.62 -22.61 10.32
N LYS A 205 14.15 -22.84 11.53
CA LYS A 205 14.87 -21.82 12.30
C LYS A 205 16.38 -22.08 12.37
N GLN A 206 16.82 -23.22 11.87
CA GLN A 206 18.22 -23.60 11.96
C GLN A 206 19.07 -22.77 10.98
N ILE A 207 20.07 -22.12 11.52
CA ILE A 207 21.08 -21.38 10.71
C ILE A 207 22.08 -22.38 10.15
N LYS A 208 22.41 -22.23 8.85
CA LYS A 208 23.48 -22.97 8.19
C LYS A 208 24.60 -22.00 7.83
N ARG A 209 25.81 -22.21 8.36
CA ARG A 209 27.00 -21.45 7.95
C ARG A 209 27.39 -21.83 6.52
N ARG A 210 27.39 -20.84 5.61
CA ARG A 210 27.82 -21.02 4.21
C ARG A 210 29.33 -20.81 4.11
N ALA A 211 29.97 -21.61 3.24
CA ALA A 211 31.41 -21.53 3.01
C ALA A 211 31.78 -20.35 2.12
N SER A 212 30.90 -19.95 1.20
CA SER A 212 31.13 -18.85 0.27
C SER A 212 29.87 -18.03 0.00
N VAL A 213 30.07 -16.85 -0.59
CA VAL A 213 28.96 -16.00 -1.02
C VAL A 213 28.17 -16.64 -2.17
N GLU A 214 28.82 -17.39 -3.04
CA GLU A 214 28.21 -18.11 -4.14
C GLU A 214 27.26 -19.21 -3.64
N GLU A 215 27.63 -19.94 -2.58
CA GLU A 215 26.75 -20.89 -1.92
C GLU A 215 25.53 -20.19 -1.32
N ALA A 216 25.74 -19.07 -0.62
CA ALA A 216 24.66 -18.30 -0.02
C ALA A 216 23.67 -17.75 -1.09
N ILE A 217 24.21 -17.25 -2.21
CA ILE A 217 23.40 -16.76 -3.34
C ILE A 217 22.57 -17.91 -3.93
N ARG A 218 23.20 -19.06 -4.22
CA ARG A 218 22.52 -20.21 -4.80
C ARG A 218 21.35 -20.68 -3.93
N ASP A 219 21.62 -20.91 -2.64
CA ASP A 219 20.60 -21.35 -1.69
C ASP A 219 19.47 -20.31 -1.56
N GLY A 220 19.81 -19.02 -1.51
CA GLY A 220 18.83 -17.92 -1.44
C GLY A 220 17.97 -17.81 -2.71
N VAL A 221 18.58 -17.89 -3.90
CA VAL A 221 17.85 -17.87 -5.19
C VAL A 221 16.94 -19.09 -5.30
N GLN A 222 17.43 -20.28 -4.98
CA GLN A 222 16.60 -21.49 -5.01
C GLN A 222 15.39 -21.38 -4.07
N PHE A 223 15.60 -20.84 -2.87
CA PHE A 223 14.51 -20.61 -1.94
C PHE A 223 13.53 -19.57 -2.48
N LEU A 224 14.01 -18.43 -3.00
CA LEU A 224 13.18 -17.38 -3.59
C LEU A 224 12.33 -17.94 -4.75
N LEU A 225 12.90 -18.76 -5.61
CA LEU A 225 12.17 -19.40 -6.71
C LEU A 225 11.11 -20.39 -6.22
N ARG A 226 11.33 -21.10 -5.11
CA ARG A 226 10.30 -21.96 -4.51
C ARG A 226 9.07 -21.21 -4.02
N LEU A 227 9.22 -19.92 -3.69
CA LEU A 227 8.12 -19.05 -3.26
C LEU A 227 7.29 -18.49 -4.44
N GLN A 228 7.75 -18.60 -5.67
CA GLN A 228 7.00 -18.18 -6.83
C GLN A 228 5.78 -19.06 -7.05
N ASP A 229 4.60 -18.48 -7.26
CA ASP A 229 3.40 -19.23 -7.64
C ASP A 229 3.63 -19.94 -9.00
N PRO A 230 3.43 -21.26 -9.07
CA PRO A 230 3.76 -22.04 -10.25
C PRO A 230 2.76 -21.89 -11.40
N TYR A 231 1.63 -21.21 -11.20
CA TYR A 231 0.57 -21.03 -12.19
C TYR A 231 0.58 -19.62 -12.76
N SER A 232 0.51 -18.61 -11.92
CA SER A 232 0.47 -17.20 -12.32
C SER A 232 1.84 -16.54 -12.40
N GLY A 233 2.87 -17.12 -11.79
CA GLY A 233 4.26 -16.67 -11.93
C GLY A 233 4.68 -15.52 -11.03
N HIS A 234 3.76 -14.98 -10.21
CA HIS A 234 4.09 -13.94 -9.24
C HIS A 234 4.60 -14.51 -7.90
N TRP A 235 5.07 -13.66 -7.01
CA TRP A 235 5.41 -14.01 -5.63
C TRP A 235 4.29 -13.55 -4.69
N PRO A 236 3.54 -14.50 -4.06
CA PRO A 236 2.52 -14.16 -3.07
C PRO A 236 3.17 -13.84 -1.73
N ASN A 237 2.91 -12.65 -1.19
CA ASN A 237 3.39 -12.23 0.12
C ASN A 237 2.32 -11.55 0.95
N ASP A 238 2.57 -11.47 2.26
CA ASP A 238 1.80 -10.67 3.19
C ASP A 238 2.15 -9.19 3.03
N TYR A 239 1.13 -8.35 3.06
CA TYR A 239 1.24 -6.89 3.07
C TYR A 239 0.25 -6.32 4.08
N SER A 240 0.47 -6.61 5.36
CA SER A 240 -0.41 -6.23 6.48
C SER A 240 0.36 -5.44 7.54
N GLY A 241 -0.19 -5.30 8.73
CA GLY A 241 0.47 -4.65 9.85
C GLY A 241 -0.39 -3.63 10.57
N PRO A 242 -1.08 -2.68 9.87
CA PRO A 242 -2.00 -1.78 10.53
C PRO A 242 -3.19 -2.52 11.16
N LEU A 243 -3.41 -2.31 12.47
CA LEU A 243 -4.43 -3.03 13.23
C LEU A 243 -5.84 -2.41 13.13
N PHE A 244 -5.98 -1.26 12.45
CA PHE A 244 -7.25 -0.58 12.26
C PHE A 244 -7.97 -0.99 10.96
N LEU A 245 -7.34 -1.76 10.06
CA LEU A 245 -7.92 -2.17 8.78
C LEU A 245 -8.97 -3.27 8.96
N THR A 246 -8.62 -4.33 9.67
CA THR A 246 -9.50 -5.49 9.94
C THR A 246 -10.83 -5.09 10.60
N PRO A 247 -10.86 -4.22 11.64
CA PRO A 247 -12.10 -3.77 12.25
C PRO A 247 -13.11 -3.15 11.28
N GLY A 248 -12.67 -2.30 10.36
CA GLY A 248 -13.56 -1.63 9.41
C GLY A 248 -14.40 -2.60 8.58
N VAL A 249 -13.79 -3.66 8.07
CA VAL A 249 -14.50 -4.72 7.33
C VAL A 249 -15.45 -5.50 8.23
N ILE A 250 -15.04 -5.81 9.45
CA ILE A 250 -15.92 -6.51 10.42
C ILE A 250 -17.16 -5.68 10.72
N PHE A 251 -17.01 -4.35 10.86
CA PHE A 251 -18.13 -3.44 11.07
C PHE A 251 -19.13 -3.48 9.89
N VAL A 252 -18.61 -3.44 8.68
CA VAL A 252 -19.43 -3.51 7.47
C VAL A 252 -20.12 -4.87 7.36
N LYS A 253 -19.41 -5.98 7.57
CA LYS A 253 -20.03 -7.33 7.61
C LYS A 253 -21.14 -7.42 8.67
N PHE A 254 -20.91 -6.86 9.88
CA PHE A 254 -21.90 -6.82 10.95
C PHE A 254 -23.16 -6.04 10.58
N ILE A 255 -22.99 -4.86 10.01
CA ILE A 255 -24.08 -3.98 9.59
C ILE A 255 -24.94 -4.69 8.52
N ILE A 256 -24.32 -5.19 7.48
CA ILE A 256 -25.00 -5.87 6.36
C ILE A 256 -25.72 -7.14 6.83
N ALA A 257 -25.11 -7.89 7.73
CA ALA A 257 -25.70 -9.09 8.34
C ALA A 257 -26.77 -8.78 9.40
N ASN A 258 -27.03 -7.50 9.70
CA ASN A 258 -27.91 -7.06 10.79
C ASN A 258 -27.58 -7.74 12.15
N GLY A 259 -26.29 -7.89 12.42
CA GLY A 259 -25.76 -8.50 13.66
C GLY A 259 -25.84 -10.02 13.73
N ASP A 260 -26.29 -10.70 12.69
CA ASP A 260 -26.33 -12.16 12.63
C ASP A 260 -24.94 -12.71 12.26
N ILE A 261 -24.26 -13.32 13.23
CA ILE A 261 -22.90 -13.87 13.05
C ILE A 261 -22.86 -14.93 11.94
N LYS A 262 -23.90 -15.72 11.74
CA LYS A 262 -23.95 -16.73 10.67
C LYS A 262 -24.04 -16.10 9.28
N LYS A 263 -24.68 -14.92 9.19
CA LYS A 263 -24.70 -14.16 7.94
C LYS A 263 -23.43 -13.34 7.73
N MET A 264 -22.78 -12.90 8.80
CA MET A 264 -21.45 -12.27 8.72
C MET A 264 -20.39 -13.21 8.14
N PHE A 265 -20.46 -14.47 8.53
CA PHE A 265 -19.54 -15.55 8.19
C PHE A 265 -20.33 -16.74 7.64
N PRO A 266 -20.91 -16.59 6.43
CA PRO A 266 -21.74 -17.65 5.86
C PRO A 266 -20.90 -18.90 5.57
N PRO A 267 -21.47 -20.09 5.71
CA PRO A 267 -20.84 -21.29 5.17
C PRO A 267 -20.69 -21.09 3.67
N TYR A 268 -19.47 -21.22 3.17
CA TYR A 268 -19.21 -21.08 1.74
C TYR A 268 -19.91 -22.24 1.01
N LYS A 269 -20.94 -21.94 0.25
CA LYS A 269 -21.51 -22.90 -0.69
C LYS A 269 -20.63 -22.90 -1.94
N ASP A 270 -19.58 -23.68 -1.92
CA ASP A 270 -19.00 -24.12 -3.18
C ASP A 270 -20.05 -25.02 -3.85
N HIS A 271 -20.58 -24.59 -4.99
CA HIS A 271 -21.59 -25.33 -5.77
C HIS A 271 -21.12 -26.74 -6.20
N ARG A 272 -19.96 -27.18 -5.75
CA ARG A 272 -19.26 -28.42 -6.07
C ARG A 272 -19.21 -29.45 -4.95
N HIS A 273 -19.66 -29.08 -3.73
CA HIS A 273 -19.85 -30.08 -2.68
C HIS A 273 -21.13 -30.87 -2.94
N LYS A 274 -20.97 -32.10 -3.35
CA LYS A 274 -22.06 -33.06 -3.52
C LYS A 274 -22.64 -33.60 -2.20
N ASP A 275 -21.97 -33.34 -1.09
CA ASP A 275 -22.39 -33.81 0.24
C ASP A 275 -23.07 -32.67 0.99
N ASP A 276 -24.26 -32.96 1.52
CA ASP A 276 -25.15 -32.03 2.25
C ASP A 276 -24.58 -31.49 3.59
N ALA A 277 -23.32 -31.74 3.91
CA ALA A 277 -22.69 -31.21 5.11
C ALA A 277 -22.38 -29.71 4.91
N PRO A 278 -22.88 -28.81 5.77
CA PRO A 278 -22.61 -27.38 5.67
C PRO A 278 -21.09 -27.14 5.85
N CYS A 279 -20.45 -26.55 4.85
CA CYS A 279 -19.06 -26.10 4.97
C CYS A 279 -18.92 -25.14 6.16
N ARG A 280 -17.98 -25.40 7.06
CA ARG A 280 -17.72 -24.57 8.26
C ARG A 280 -16.72 -23.45 8.01
N CYS A 281 -16.46 -23.10 6.75
CA CYS A 281 -15.44 -22.12 6.34
C CYS A 281 -15.64 -20.76 7.00
N GLY A 282 -16.86 -20.25 7.10
CA GLY A 282 -17.15 -18.96 7.72
C GLY A 282 -16.81 -18.92 9.21
N GLU A 283 -17.05 -20.03 9.94
CA GLU A 283 -16.67 -20.14 11.35
C GLU A 283 -15.13 -20.16 11.50
N ALA A 284 -14.42 -20.85 10.61
CA ALA A 284 -12.96 -20.86 10.58
C ALA A 284 -12.41 -19.44 10.34
N GLU A 285 -12.96 -18.68 9.38
CA GLU A 285 -12.60 -17.29 9.12
C GLU A 285 -12.78 -16.43 10.38
N ARG A 286 -13.94 -16.53 11.03
CA ARG A 286 -14.25 -15.80 12.25
C ARG A 286 -13.26 -16.07 13.37
N LEU A 287 -12.93 -17.31 13.61
CA LEU A 287 -12.02 -17.72 14.69
C LEU A 287 -10.58 -17.27 14.41
N GLU A 288 -10.15 -17.32 13.16
CA GLU A 288 -8.81 -16.88 12.76
C GLU A 288 -8.66 -15.35 12.82
N LEU A 289 -9.70 -14.58 12.51
CA LEU A 289 -9.73 -13.13 12.73
C LEU A 289 -9.63 -12.79 14.22
N ILE A 290 -10.39 -13.48 15.08
CA ILE A 290 -10.30 -13.30 16.54
C ILE A 290 -8.91 -13.69 17.04
N ARG A 291 -8.35 -14.81 16.54
CA ARG A 291 -7.00 -15.28 16.92
C ARG A 291 -5.93 -14.25 16.56
N TYR A 292 -6.01 -13.64 15.40
CA TYR A 292 -5.10 -12.57 14.98
C TYR A 292 -5.15 -11.39 15.96
N LEU A 293 -6.34 -10.90 16.30
CA LEU A 293 -6.49 -9.79 17.24
C LEU A 293 -5.88 -10.15 18.61
N ARG A 294 -6.19 -11.34 19.16
CA ARG A 294 -5.63 -11.80 20.44
C ARG A 294 -4.11 -11.91 20.42
N ASN A 295 -3.51 -12.34 19.30
CA ASN A 295 -2.07 -12.44 19.16
C ASN A 295 -1.35 -11.10 19.12
N TYR A 296 -2.03 -10.03 18.68
CA TYR A 296 -1.47 -8.68 18.60
C TYR A 296 -1.94 -7.72 19.72
N MET A 297 -2.67 -8.20 20.69
CA MET A 297 -2.95 -7.45 21.91
C MET A 297 -1.66 -7.22 22.70
N ASN A 298 -1.39 -5.97 23.09
CA ASN A 298 -0.21 -5.59 23.87
C ASN A 298 -0.30 -6.10 25.32
N GLU A 299 0.82 -6.10 26.02
CA GLU A 299 0.89 -6.57 27.42
C GLU A 299 0.05 -5.73 28.37
N ASP A 300 -0.11 -4.43 28.06
CA ASP A 300 -0.98 -3.52 28.82
C ASP A 300 -2.48 -3.72 28.57
N GLY A 301 -2.85 -4.64 27.66
CA GLY A 301 -4.23 -4.94 27.29
C GLY A 301 -4.79 -4.11 26.15
N GLY A 302 -4.04 -3.12 25.64
CA GLY A 302 -4.44 -2.31 24.48
C GLY A 302 -3.94 -2.87 23.15
N PHE A 303 -4.25 -2.15 22.06
CA PHE A 303 -3.78 -2.43 20.71
C PHE A 303 -3.09 -1.19 20.13
N GLY A 304 -1.98 -1.40 19.44
CA GLY A 304 -1.31 -0.36 18.68
C GLY A 304 -2.06 0.02 17.41
N GLN A 305 -1.60 1.08 16.76
CA GLN A 305 -2.03 1.43 15.40
C GLN A 305 -1.53 0.37 14.40
N HIS A 306 -0.41 -0.27 14.72
CA HIS A 306 0.20 -1.35 13.94
C HIS A 306 0.80 -2.42 14.88
N THR A 307 1.22 -3.54 14.32
CA THR A 307 1.65 -4.73 15.06
C THR A 307 2.86 -4.51 15.97
N GLU A 308 3.72 -3.52 15.74
CA GLU A 308 4.83 -3.12 16.60
C GLU A 308 4.57 -1.80 17.35
N GLY A 309 3.35 -1.27 17.29
CA GLY A 309 2.97 0.01 17.91
C GLY A 309 2.63 -0.13 19.39
N HIS A 310 2.89 0.93 20.14
CA HIS A 310 2.34 1.08 21.50
C HIS A 310 0.81 1.18 21.43
N SER A 311 0.13 0.86 22.54
CA SER A 311 -1.33 0.91 22.61
C SER A 311 -1.86 2.33 22.40
N THR A 312 -2.84 2.45 21.50
CA THR A 312 -3.52 3.69 21.11
C THR A 312 -5.01 3.56 21.35
N MET A 313 -5.73 4.66 21.52
CA MET A 313 -7.20 4.62 21.68
C MET A 313 -7.87 4.16 20.38
N LEU A 314 -7.36 4.59 19.21
CA LEU A 314 -7.86 4.13 17.91
C LEU A 314 -7.75 2.61 17.77
N GLY A 315 -6.54 2.06 17.92
CA GLY A 315 -6.30 0.62 17.80
C GLY A 315 -7.10 -0.17 18.82
N THR A 316 -7.12 0.29 20.07
CA THR A 316 -7.74 -0.44 21.17
C THR A 316 -9.27 -0.48 21.04
N VAL A 317 -9.92 0.65 20.79
CA VAL A 317 -11.38 0.72 20.69
C VAL A 317 -11.88 -0.03 19.46
N LEU A 318 -11.28 0.18 18.27
CA LEU A 318 -11.76 -0.49 17.07
C LEU A 318 -11.62 -2.02 17.16
N ASN A 319 -10.49 -2.53 17.68
CA ASN A 319 -10.28 -3.97 17.84
C ASN A 319 -11.17 -4.55 18.95
N TYR A 320 -11.42 -3.81 20.04
CA TYR A 320 -12.39 -4.21 21.05
C TYR A 320 -13.79 -4.40 20.45
N VAL A 321 -14.28 -3.38 19.74
CA VAL A 321 -15.59 -3.43 19.08
C VAL A 321 -15.64 -4.61 18.10
N ALA A 322 -14.60 -4.78 17.27
CA ALA A 322 -14.54 -5.91 16.33
C ALA A 322 -14.63 -7.27 17.02
N MET A 323 -13.92 -7.48 18.13
CA MET A 323 -14.00 -8.73 18.92
C MET A 323 -15.41 -8.96 19.43
N ARG A 324 -16.07 -7.94 19.99
CA ARG A 324 -17.44 -8.01 20.50
C ARG A 324 -18.43 -8.34 19.37
N LEU A 325 -18.32 -7.67 18.22
CA LEU A 325 -19.19 -7.93 17.06
C LEU A 325 -19.01 -9.32 16.45
N MET A 326 -17.83 -9.91 16.59
CA MET A 326 -17.56 -11.30 16.22
C MET A 326 -18.01 -12.32 17.30
N GLY A 327 -18.69 -11.88 18.37
CA GLY A 327 -19.28 -12.74 19.38
C GLY A 327 -18.36 -13.11 20.53
N VAL A 328 -17.22 -12.42 20.74
CA VAL A 328 -16.43 -12.59 21.95
C VAL A 328 -17.21 -12.00 23.14
N PRO A 329 -17.45 -12.74 24.24
CA PRO A 329 -18.23 -12.24 25.38
C PRO A 329 -17.57 -11.05 26.08
N ALA A 330 -18.37 -10.20 26.75
CA ALA A 330 -17.87 -9.04 27.48
C ALA A 330 -17.07 -9.43 28.74
N ASP A 331 -17.31 -10.59 29.26
CA ASP A 331 -16.65 -11.17 30.44
C ASP A 331 -15.48 -12.09 30.10
N ASP A 332 -15.13 -12.23 28.81
CA ASP A 332 -13.90 -12.89 28.40
C ASP A 332 -12.68 -12.15 28.96
N LYS A 333 -11.65 -12.89 29.37
CA LYS A 333 -10.45 -12.35 30.02
C LYS A 333 -9.75 -11.26 29.20
N ASP A 334 -9.72 -11.42 27.87
CA ASP A 334 -9.05 -10.47 26.99
C ASP A 334 -9.90 -9.20 26.79
N THR A 335 -11.21 -9.34 26.61
CA THR A 335 -12.14 -8.19 26.52
C THR A 335 -12.21 -7.39 27.81
N ILE A 336 -12.12 -8.03 28.98
CA ILE A 336 -12.01 -7.33 30.28
C ILE A 336 -10.74 -6.48 30.31
N ARG A 337 -9.59 -7.01 29.91
CA ARG A 337 -8.31 -6.28 29.89
C ARG A 337 -8.37 -5.09 28.96
N VAL A 338 -8.89 -5.30 27.73
CA VAL A 338 -9.02 -4.21 26.73
C VAL A 338 -9.93 -3.10 27.26
N ARG A 339 -11.10 -3.45 27.80
CA ARG A 339 -12.04 -2.48 28.39
C ARG A 339 -11.43 -1.71 29.56
N SER A 340 -10.66 -2.38 30.41
CA SER A 340 -9.93 -1.72 31.50
C SER A 340 -8.95 -0.71 30.99
N TRP A 341 -8.21 -1.02 29.91
CA TRP A 341 -7.30 -0.06 29.24
C TRP A 341 -8.08 1.14 28.69
N ILE A 342 -9.19 0.95 27.96
CA ILE A 342 -10.03 2.02 27.43
C ILE A 342 -10.51 2.94 28.56
N SER A 343 -11.05 2.38 29.64
CA SER A 343 -11.57 3.14 30.78
C SER A 343 -10.47 3.94 31.50
N SER A 344 -9.29 3.35 31.70
CA SER A 344 -8.15 4.02 32.36
C SER A 344 -7.57 5.17 31.53
N HIS A 345 -7.85 5.24 30.23
CA HIS A 345 -7.42 6.33 29.33
C HIS A 345 -8.57 7.28 28.95
N GLY A 346 -9.63 7.34 29.75
CA GLY A 346 -10.71 8.33 29.63
C GLY A 346 -11.91 7.89 28.77
N GLY A 347 -11.94 6.61 28.32
CA GLY A 347 -13.03 6.09 27.53
C GLY A 347 -12.96 6.48 26.04
N ALA A 348 -13.84 5.90 25.24
CA ALA A 348 -13.84 6.07 23.78
C ALA A 348 -14.23 7.49 23.30
N VAL A 349 -14.60 8.41 24.19
CA VAL A 349 -14.85 9.83 23.83
C VAL A 349 -13.60 10.50 23.24
N SER A 350 -12.42 10.01 23.59
CA SER A 350 -11.13 10.56 23.13
C SER A 350 -10.53 9.80 21.93
N ILE A 351 -11.30 8.96 21.24
CA ILE A 351 -10.84 8.29 20.03
C ILE A 351 -10.58 9.34 18.91
N PRO A 352 -9.55 9.20 18.08
CA PRO A 352 -9.30 10.09 16.94
C PRO A 352 -10.45 10.13 15.93
N THR A 353 -10.45 11.15 15.08
CA THR A 353 -11.52 11.44 14.10
C THR A 353 -11.92 10.21 13.25
N TRP A 354 -10.98 9.43 12.78
CA TRP A 354 -11.25 8.20 12.02
C TRP A 354 -12.05 7.17 12.82
N GLY A 355 -11.69 6.98 14.07
CA GLY A 355 -12.43 6.10 14.98
C GLY A 355 -13.83 6.64 15.28
N LYS A 356 -13.97 7.97 15.50
CA LYS A 356 -15.28 8.61 15.71
C LYS A 356 -16.23 8.31 14.57
N VAL A 357 -15.78 8.43 13.30
CA VAL A 357 -16.63 8.15 12.13
C VAL A 357 -17.10 6.69 12.12
N TRP A 358 -16.22 5.72 12.34
CA TRP A 358 -16.61 4.32 12.42
C TRP A 358 -17.61 4.04 13.53
N LEU A 359 -17.40 4.65 14.71
CA LEU A 359 -18.34 4.51 15.82
C LEU A 359 -19.67 5.21 15.55
N CYS A 360 -19.70 6.33 14.82
CA CYS A 360 -20.95 6.96 14.38
C CYS A 360 -21.75 6.06 13.42
N ILE A 361 -21.07 5.42 12.47
CA ILE A 361 -21.68 4.46 11.55
C ILE A 361 -22.34 3.30 12.32
N LEU A 362 -21.71 2.83 13.40
CA LEU A 362 -22.25 1.80 14.29
C LEU A 362 -23.30 2.33 15.30
N GLY A 363 -23.57 3.65 15.34
CA GLY A 363 -24.42 4.25 16.36
C GLY A 363 -23.83 4.26 17.76
N LEU A 364 -22.51 4.03 17.90
CA LEU A 364 -21.79 4.02 19.17
C LEU A 364 -21.22 5.40 19.55
N TYR A 365 -21.22 6.36 18.64
CA TYR A 365 -20.76 7.75 18.84
C TYR A 365 -21.77 8.69 18.16
N SER A 366 -21.91 9.91 18.64
CA SER A 366 -22.81 10.87 17.99
C SER A 366 -22.10 11.67 16.89
N TRP A 367 -22.78 11.89 15.77
CA TRP A 367 -22.32 12.77 14.69
C TRP A 367 -22.09 14.23 15.17
N GLU A 368 -22.66 14.63 16.30
CA GLU A 368 -22.40 15.92 16.93
C GLU A 368 -20.99 16.06 17.47
N GLY A 369 -20.35 14.96 17.82
CA GLY A 369 -18.98 14.91 18.34
C GLY A 369 -17.90 14.85 17.27
N ILE A 370 -18.24 15.10 15.99
CA ILE A 370 -17.31 15.14 14.86
C ILE A 370 -17.24 16.54 14.27
N ASN A 371 -16.03 16.94 13.83
CA ASN A 371 -15.88 18.15 13.02
C ASN A 371 -16.53 17.94 11.64
N PRO A 372 -17.23 18.92 11.08
CA PRO A 372 -17.98 18.75 9.84
C PRO A 372 -17.13 18.36 8.63
N VAL A 373 -17.66 17.39 7.86
CA VAL A 373 -17.11 16.97 6.56
C VAL A 373 -18.26 17.01 5.54
N PRO A 374 -18.74 18.19 5.15
CA PRO A 374 -19.93 18.31 4.31
C PRO A 374 -19.69 17.78 2.89
N PRO A 375 -20.65 17.01 2.29
CA PRO A 375 -20.50 16.50 0.92
C PRO A 375 -20.45 17.62 -0.13
N GLU A 376 -20.89 18.82 0.19
CA GLU A 376 -20.80 20.01 -0.68
C GLU A 376 -19.37 20.37 -1.06
N MET A 377 -18.37 19.88 -0.33
CA MET A 377 -16.98 20.00 -0.74
C MET A 377 -16.70 19.34 -2.09
N SER A 378 -17.47 18.33 -2.48
CA SER A 378 -17.40 17.69 -3.80
C SER A 378 -17.89 18.59 -4.95
N LEU A 379 -18.58 19.68 -4.63
CA LEU A 379 -19.07 20.64 -5.62
C LEU A 379 -18.09 21.79 -5.89
N LEU A 380 -17.00 21.86 -5.09
CA LEU A 380 -16.02 22.94 -5.24
C LEU A 380 -15.26 22.80 -6.56
N PRO A 381 -15.14 23.90 -7.34
CA PRO A 381 -14.39 23.88 -8.60
C PRO A 381 -12.91 23.53 -8.39
N ASP A 382 -12.32 22.82 -9.34
CA ASP A 382 -10.91 22.36 -9.27
C ASP A 382 -9.87 23.47 -9.21
N TRP A 383 -10.21 24.68 -9.63
CA TRP A 383 -9.28 25.81 -9.54
C TRP A 383 -9.13 26.32 -8.09
N LEU A 384 -10.04 25.98 -7.18
CA LEU A 384 -9.87 26.28 -5.75
C LEU A 384 -8.82 25.38 -5.12
N PRO A 385 -7.88 25.94 -4.33
CA PRO A 385 -6.77 25.17 -3.79
C PRO A 385 -7.20 24.08 -2.80
N PHE A 386 -8.39 24.18 -2.21
CA PHE A 386 -8.97 23.24 -1.24
C PHE A 386 -10.09 22.38 -1.83
N SER A 387 -10.22 22.32 -3.16
CA SER A 387 -11.15 21.39 -3.79
C SER A 387 -10.68 19.93 -3.58
N GLN A 388 -11.61 18.97 -3.61
CA GLN A 388 -11.25 17.55 -3.48
C GLN A 388 -10.31 17.08 -4.60
N GLY A 389 -10.40 17.65 -5.80
CA GLY A 389 -9.50 17.36 -6.90
C GLY A 389 -8.04 17.74 -6.65
N ARG A 390 -7.76 18.56 -5.63
CA ARG A 390 -6.40 18.96 -5.23
C ARG A 390 -5.79 18.04 -4.16
N LEU A 391 -6.60 17.23 -3.53
CA LEU A 391 -6.14 16.30 -2.51
C LEU A 391 -5.45 15.08 -3.14
N TRP A 392 -4.58 14.45 -2.36
CA TRP A 392 -4.03 13.14 -2.67
C TRP A 392 -5.15 12.12 -2.91
N CYS A 393 -4.96 11.21 -3.86
CA CYS A 393 -6.00 10.24 -4.23
C CYS A 393 -6.49 9.42 -3.03
N HIS A 394 -5.60 8.93 -2.14
CA HIS A 394 -5.98 8.20 -0.93
C HIS A 394 -6.86 9.03 0.02
N SER A 395 -6.55 10.31 0.21
CA SER A 395 -7.38 11.19 1.02
C SER A 395 -8.72 11.47 0.36
N ARG A 396 -8.74 11.60 -0.97
CA ARG A 396 -9.95 11.81 -1.76
C ARG A 396 -10.91 10.63 -1.69
N VAL A 397 -10.43 9.40 -1.95
CA VAL A 397 -11.27 8.19 -1.95
C VAL A 397 -11.74 7.77 -0.55
N VAL A 398 -11.23 8.37 0.51
CA VAL A 398 -11.72 8.17 1.88
C VAL A 398 -12.62 9.33 2.31
N SER A 399 -12.25 10.57 2.01
CA SER A 399 -13.04 11.75 2.41
C SER A 399 -14.41 11.83 1.71
N VAL A 400 -14.51 11.38 0.45
CA VAL A 400 -15.78 11.37 -0.28
C VAL A 400 -16.80 10.41 0.35
N PRO A 401 -16.49 9.11 0.61
CA PRO A 401 -17.37 8.22 1.35
C PRO A 401 -17.71 8.71 2.76
N PHE A 402 -16.74 9.24 3.50
CA PHE A 402 -16.99 9.82 4.81
C PHE A 402 -17.96 11.00 4.74
N SER A 403 -17.77 11.91 3.79
CA SER A 403 -18.67 13.06 3.59
C SER A 403 -20.08 12.63 3.18
N TYR A 404 -20.21 11.56 2.40
CA TYR A 404 -21.49 10.97 2.04
C TYR A 404 -22.25 10.47 3.28
N LEU A 405 -21.62 9.63 4.10
CA LEU A 405 -22.22 9.09 5.33
C LEU A 405 -22.49 10.20 6.37
N TYR A 406 -21.59 11.16 6.49
CA TYR A 406 -21.77 12.35 7.34
C TYR A 406 -22.96 13.20 6.86
N GLY A 407 -23.06 13.46 5.56
CA GLY A 407 -24.16 14.25 4.98
C GLY A 407 -25.54 13.62 5.17
N MET A 408 -25.60 12.29 5.21
CA MET A 408 -26.79 11.51 5.53
C MET A 408 -27.03 11.36 7.04
N ARG A 409 -26.06 11.64 7.91
CA ARG A 409 -26.06 11.29 9.35
C ARG A 409 -26.39 9.83 9.58
N TRP A 410 -25.90 8.97 8.68
CA TRP A 410 -26.27 7.57 8.67
C TRP A 410 -25.65 6.79 9.84
N SER A 411 -26.47 6.00 10.53
CA SER A 411 -26.05 5.05 11.55
C SER A 411 -26.88 3.79 11.42
N CYS A 412 -26.28 2.63 11.68
CA CYS A 412 -27.04 1.38 11.65
C CYS A 412 -28.04 1.30 12.83
N PRO A 413 -29.14 0.55 12.70
CA PRO A 413 -30.06 0.29 13.80
C PRO A 413 -29.34 -0.36 14.99
N LEU A 414 -29.69 0.06 16.20
CA LEU A 414 -29.15 -0.53 17.41
C LEU A 414 -29.73 -1.93 17.64
N ASN A 415 -28.89 -2.79 18.18
CA ASN A 415 -29.26 -4.11 18.69
C ASN A 415 -28.63 -4.32 20.08
N THR A 416 -28.91 -5.44 20.71
CA THR A 416 -28.44 -5.74 22.09
C THR A 416 -26.92 -5.66 22.24
N VAL A 417 -26.13 -6.06 21.22
CA VAL A 417 -24.68 -5.98 21.26
C VAL A 417 -24.21 -4.53 21.20
N LEU A 418 -24.78 -3.70 20.33
CA LEU A 418 -24.44 -2.28 20.22
C LEU A 418 -24.88 -1.51 21.47
N GLU A 419 -26.01 -1.84 22.06
CA GLU A 419 -26.45 -1.26 23.35
C GLU A 419 -25.48 -1.62 24.50
N SER A 420 -25.04 -2.88 24.56
CA SER A 420 -24.00 -3.30 25.52
C SER A 420 -22.70 -2.52 25.30
N LEU A 421 -22.25 -2.39 24.05
CA LEU A 421 -21.05 -1.63 23.70
C LEU A 421 -21.15 -0.15 24.11
N ARG A 422 -22.31 0.49 24.05
CA ARG A 422 -22.52 1.85 24.58
C ARG A 422 -22.26 1.96 26.07
N GLN A 423 -22.49 0.88 26.82
CA GLN A 423 -22.19 0.84 28.26
C GLN A 423 -20.73 0.49 28.54
N GLU A 424 -20.10 -0.30 27.66
CA GLU A 424 -18.74 -0.82 27.84
C GLU A 424 -17.66 0.21 27.47
N LEU A 425 -17.93 1.11 26.52
CA LEU A 425 -16.94 2.00 25.91
C LEU A 425 -16.73 3.32 26.67
N TYR A 426 -17.66 3.72 27.50
CA TYR A 426 -17.68 5.04 28.13
C TYR A 426 -17.64 4.97 29.65
N THR A 427 -17.01 5.98 30.27
CA THR A 427 -16.91 6.11 31.72
C THR A 427 -18.16 6.72 32.35
N GLN A 428 -19.10 7.19 31.54
CA GLN A 428 -20.39 7.78 31.94
C GLN A 428 -21.49 7.25 31.01
N PRO A 429 -22.76 7.29 31.43
CA PRO A 429 -23.87 6.86 30.59
C PRO A 429 -23.92 7.60 29.25
N TYR A 430 -24.13 6.85 28.15
CA TYR A 430 -24.14 7.39 26.77
C TYR A 430 -25.04 8.63 26.60
N SER A 431 -26.21 8.64 27.27
CA SER A 431 -27.18 9.75 27.22
C SER A 431 -26.75 11.01 27.96
N GLN A 432 -25.71 10.93 28.79
CA GLN A 432 -25.18 12.08 29.57
C GLN A 432 -23.93 12.70 28.93
N ILE A 433 -23.44 12.13 27.84
CA ILE A 433 -22.25 12.63 27.15
C ILE A 433 -22.61 13.87 26.33
N SER A 434 -21.94 15.01 26.61
CA SER A 434 -22.00 16.23 25.80
C SER A 434 -21.10 16.09 24.58
N TRP A 435 -21.59 15.45 23.52
CA TRP A 435 -20.82 15.05 22.35
C TRP A 435 -20.10 16.20 21.65
N ASP A 436 -20.72 17.36 21.57
CA ASP A 436 -20.15 18.56 20.94
C ASP A 436 -18.84 19.04 21.59
N GLN A 437 -18.62 18.74 22.86
CA GLN A 437 -17.38 19.06 23.59
C GLN A 437 -16.23 18.13 23.21
N HIS A 438 -16.51 16.98 22.59
CA HIS A 438 -15.53 15.97 22.27
C HIS A 438 -15.02 16.02 20.82
N ARG A 439 -15.38 17.04 20.02
CA ARG A 439 -14.94 17.16 18.61
C ARG A 439 -13.42 17.12 18.47
N ASP A 440 -12.73 17.92 19.27
CA ASP A 440 -11.27 18.04 19.29
C ASP A 440 -10.59 17.21 20.38
N ASN A 441 -11.37 16.36 21.09
CA ASN A 441 -10.83 15.50 22.14
C ASN A 441 -10.18 14.26 21.51
N VAL A 442 -8.87 14.12 21.69
CA VAL A 442 -8.05 13.02 21.17
C VAL A 442 -7.10 12.56 22.26
N CYS A 443 -7.04 11.25 22.47
CA CYS A 443 -6.11 10.64 23.40
C CYS A 443 -4.67 11.03 23.02
N TYR A 444 -3.88 11.45 23.99
CA TYR A 444 -2.49 11.91 23.73
C TYR A 444 -1.62 10.84 23.06
N ARG A 445 -1.93 9.55 23.29
CA ARG A 445 -1.21 8.42 22.69
C ARG A 445 -1.47 8.24 21.18
N ASP A 446 -2.53 8.86 20.67
CA ASP A 446 -2.95 8.81 19.27
C ASP A 446 -2.55 10.05 18.47
N CYS A 447 -2.09 11.11 19.13
CA CYS A 447 -1.86 12.39 18.48
C CYS A 447 -0.49 12.44 17.80
N TYR A 448 -0.36 11.82 16.63
CA TYR A 448 0.85 11.89 15.81
C TYR A 448 0.97 13.23 15.07
N THR A 449 -0.15 13.84 14.69
CA THR A 449 -0.19 15.10 13.97
C THR A 449 -1.27 16.01 14.57
N PRO A 450 -0.91 16.98 15.42
CA PRO A 450 -1.89 17.89 16.01
C PRO A 450 -2.62 18.70 14.93
N VAL A 451 -3.95 18.71 15.00
CA VAL A 451 -4.80 19.48 14.08
C VAL A 451 -4.46 20.97 14.17
N SER A 452 -4.34 21.64 13.03
CA SER A 452 -3.93 23.04 12.99
C SER A 452 -5.00 24.00 13.56
N PRO A 453 -4.59 25.16 14.10
CA PRO A 453 -5.55 26.20 14.51
C PRO A 453 -6.43 26.69 13.35
N LEU A 454 -5.89 26.70 12.12
CA LEU A 454 -6.64 27.09 10.92
C LEU A 454 -7.78 26.12 10.65
N PHE A 455 -7.53 24.79 10.74
CA PHE A 455 -8.59 23.80 10.58
C PHE A 455 -9.67 23.96 11.66
N LYS A 456 -9.27 24.18 12.92
CA LYS A 456 -10.23 24.41 14.03
C LYS A 456 -11.11 25.63 13.80
N LEU A 457 -10.54 26.70 13.21
CA LEU A 457 -11.31 27.88 12.82
C LEU A 457 -12.29 27.56 11.68
N LEU A 458 -11.80 26.86 10.63
CA LEU A 458 -12.65 26.42 9.51
C LEU A 458 -13.78 25.50 10.00
N ALA A 459 -13.51 24.57 10.90
CA ALA A 459 -14.51 23.69 11.47
C ALA A 459 -15.65 24.46 12.16
N LYS A 460 -15.37 25.58 12.85
CA LYS A 460 -16.40 26.45 13.44
C LYS A 460 -17.31 27.08 12.38
N PHE A 461 -16.74 27.53 11.25
CA PHE A 461 -17.55 28.03 10.12
C PHE A 461 -18.40 26.93 9.50
N LEU A 462 -17.84 25.74 9.34
CA LEU A 462 -18.58 24.60 8.80
C LEU A 462 -19.68 24.14 9.76
N LEU A 463 -19.50 24.23 11.09
CA LEU A 463 -20.55 23.96 12.06
C LEU A 463 -21.72 24.95 11.92
N PHE A 464 -21.42 26.23 11.70
CA PHE A 464 -22.45 27.23 11.42
C PHE A 464 -23.19 26.91 10.11
N TYR A 465 -22.45 26.54 9.03
CA TYR A 465 -23.05 26.11 7.78
C TYR A 465 -23.97 24.89 7.96
N GLU A 466 -23.56 23.89 8.75
CA GLU A 466 -24.36 22.69 9.02
C GLU A 466 -25.73 22.99 9.63
N GLN A 467 -25.84 24.05 10.43
CA GLN A 467 -27.12 24.47 11.02
C GLN A 467 -28.10 25.04 9.98
N TRP A 468 -27.57 25.63 8.90
CA TRP A 468 -28.36 26.37 7.91
C TRP A 468 -28.18 25.88 6.48
N HIS A 469 -27.64 24.69 6.30
CA HIS A 469 -27.33 24.17 4.96
C HIS A 469 -28.61 24.06 4.08
N ILE A 470 -28.43 24.29 2.77
CA ILE A 470 -29.51 24.22 1.79
C ILE A 470 -29.77 22.75 1.45
N LYS A 471 -30.94 22.23 1.82
CA LYS A 471 -31.31 20.80 1.64
C LYS A 471 -31.20 20.31 0.19
N SER A 472 -31.58 21.13 -0.80
CA SER A 472 -31.47 20.77 -2.22
C SER A 472 -30.02 20.69 -2.68
N LEU A 473 -29.13 21.58 -2.17
CA LEU A 473 -27.70 21.54 -2.45
C LEU A 473 -27.06 20.30 -1.81
N ARG A 474 -27.46 19.98 -0.57
CA ARG A 474 -27.01 18.76 0.13
C ARG A 474 -27.36 17.49 -0.68
N ARG A 475 -28.61 17.37 -1.14
CA ARG A 475 -29.02 16.24 -1.98
C ARG A 475 -28.21 16.14 -3.26
N TYR A 476 -27.99 17.26 -3.95
CA TYR A 476 -27.16 17.28 -5.15
C TYR A 476 -25.70 16.90 -4.85
N ALA A 477 -25.16 17.37 -3.74
CA ALA A 477 -23.79 17.02 -3.31
C ALA A 477 -23.64 15.53 -2.99
N LEU A 478 -24.64 14.90 -2.38
CA LEU A 478 -24.67 13.47 -2.14
C LEU A 478 -24.70 12.67 -3.45
N GLU A 479 -25.47 13.12 -4.47
CA GLU A 479 -25.44 12.48 -5.79
C GLU A 479 -24.07 12.60 -6.47
N VAL A 480 -23.43 13.76 -6.39
CA VAL A 480 -22.07 13.94 -6.93
C VAL A 480 -21.04 13.06 -6.19
N ALA A 481 -21.12 13.00 -4.86
CA ALA A 481 -20.25 12.12 -4.07
C ALA A 481 -20.47 10.64 -4.45
N TRP A 482 -21.71 10.21 -4.62
CA TRP A 482 -22.01 8.86 -5.11
C TRP A 482 -21.44 8.59 -6.49
N MET A 483 -21.55 9.54 -7.43
CA MET A 483 -20.94 9.35 -8.77
C MET A 483 -19.43 9.14 -8.69
N HIS A 484 -18.72 9.81 -7.79
CA HIS A 484 -17.28 9.60 -7.57
C HIS A 484 -16.99 8.20 -7.00
N ILE A 485 -17.78 7.74 -6.02
CA ILE A 485 -17.65 6.40 -5.44
C ILE A 485 -17.89 5.35 -6.52
N ALA A 486 -19.02 5.43 -7.21
CA ALA A 486 -19.41 4.50 -8.26
C ALA A 486 -18.40 4.43 -9.40
N TYR A 487 -17.81 5.58 -9.75
CA TYR A 487 -16.79 5.67 -10.78
C TYR A 487 -15.49 4.96 -10.36
N ASP A 488 -15.04 5.13 -9.11
CA ASP A 488 -13.83 4.43 -8.60
C ASP A 488 -14.06 2.92 -8.56
N ASP A 489 -15.23 2.48 -8.09
CA ASP A 489 -15.62 1.07 -8.06
C ASP A 489 -15.52 0.41 -9.45
N GLU A 490 -16.12 1.03 -10.47
CA GLU A 490 -16.13 0.49 -11.83
C GLU A 490 -14.73 0.45 -12.44
N ASN A 491 -13.96 1.53 -12.29
CA ASN A 491 -12.63 1.64 -12.88
C ASN A 491 -11.54 0.86 -12.10
N THR A 492 -11.88 0.29 -10.95
CA THR A 492 -11.03 -0.61 -10.16
C THR A 492 -11.58 -2.04 -10.12
N HIS A 493 -12.59 -2.33 -10.92
CA HIS A 493 -13.29 -3.63 -10.92
C HIS A 493 -13.73 -4.04 -9.50
N PHE A 494 -14.22 -3.07 -8.72
CA PHE A 494 -14.67 -3.22 -7.33
C PHE A 494 -13.55 -3.67 -6.34
N ILE A 495 -12.30 -3.59 -6.74
CA ILE A 495 -11.16 -3.78 -5.81
C ILE A 495 -11.02 -2.55 -4.94
N CYS A 496 -11.27 -1.36 -5.47
CA CYS A 496 -11.03 -0.04 -4.89
C CYS A 496 -9.52 0.29 -4.77
N LEU A 497 -9.19 1.53 -4.45
CA LEU A 497 -7.80 1.93 -4.30
C LEU A 497 -7.14 1.28 -3.07
N GLY A 498 -7.84 1.18 -1.96
CA GLY A 498 -7.29 0.64 -0.72
C GLY A 498 -8.33 0.01 0.22
N PRO A 499 -7.90 -0.56 1.34
CA PRO A 499 -8.78 -1.34 2.22
C PRO A 499 -9.85 -0.51 2.92
N VAL A 500 -9.57 0.75 3.23
CA VAL A 500 -10.52 1.61 3.97
C VAL A 500 -11.68 2.03 3.06
N ASN A 501 -11.38 2.54 1.86
CA ASN A 501 -12.45 2.90 0.92
C ASN A 501 -13.18 1.65 0.41
N LYS A 502 -12.51 0.49 0.28
CA LYS A 502 -13.17 -0.80 -0.02
C LYS A 502 -14.32 -1.09 0.95
N ALA A 503 -14.08 -0.94 2.24
CA ALA A 503 -15.11 -1.17 3.27
C ALA A 503 -16.24 -0.12 3.20
N LEU A 504 -15.89 1.16 3.03
CA LEU A 504 -16.85 2.26 2.96
C LEU A 504 -17.70 2.22 1.70
N ASP A 505 -17.08 1.99 0.54
CA ASP A 505 -17.77 1.96 -0.76
C ASP A 505 -18.73 0.77 -0.83
N MET A 506 -18.32 -0.39 -0.31
CA MET A 506 -19.20 -1.55 -0.16
C MET A 506 -20.41 -1.25 0.72
N LEU A 507 -20.22 -0.56 1.85
CA LEU A 507 -21.31 -0.16 2.75
C LEU A 507 -22.27 0.82 2.06
N ILE A 508 -21.75 1.85 1.40
CA ILE A 508 -22.54 2.88 0.71
C ILE A 508 -23.32 2.27 -0.45
N THR A 509 -22.70 1.38 -1.21
CA THR A 509 -23.36 0.64 -2.30
C THR A 509 -24.50 -0.22 -1.76
N TRP A 510 -24.30 -0.91 -0.62
CA TRP A 510 -25.36 -1.67 0.03
C TRP A 510 -26.50 -0.78 0.55
N ILE A 511 -26.19 0.35 1.18
CA ILE A 511 -27.22 1.32 1.66
C ILE A 511 -28.06 1.83 0.48
N ARG A 512 -27.43 2.12 -0.65
CA ARG A 512 -28.09 2.75 -1.80
C ARG A 512 -28.83 1.78 -2.69
N GLU A 513 -28.25 0.62 -2.97
CA GLU A 513 -28.74 -0.30 -4.00
C GLU A 513 -29.26 -1.63 -3.42
N GLY A 514 -28.90 -1.93 -2.17
CA GLY A 514 -29.32 -3.15 -1.48
C GLY A 514 -28.44 -4.38 -1.79
N GLU A 515 -28.70 -5.46 -1.08
CA GLU A 515 -27.90 -6.68 -1.06
C GLU A 515 -27.91 -7.49 -2.38
N LYS A 516 -28.94 -7.26 -3.24
CA LYS A 516 -29.12 -7.99 -4.51
C LYS A 516 -28.53 -7.25 -5.71
N SER A 517 -28.01 -6.05 -5.54
CA SER A 517 -27.44 -5.30 -6.66
C SER A 517 -26.17 -5.97 -7.18
N GLY A 518 -25.95 -5.93 -8.49
CA GLY A 518 -24.74 -6.49 -9.11
C GLY A 518 -23.48 -5.80 -8.61
N ARG A 519 -23.53 -4.50 -8.33
CA ARG A 519 -22.39 -3.73 -7.78
C ARG A 519 -22.02 -4.22 -6.37
N TYR A 520 -23.00 -4.41 -5.50
CA TYR A 520 -22.75 -4.95 -4.17
C TYR A 520 -22.15 -6.37 -4.22
N LEU A 521 -22.70 -7.24 -5.08
CA LEU A 521 -22.18 -8.60 -5.25
C LEU A 521 -20.73 -8.61 -5.78
N ASN A 522 -20.38 -7.69 -6.66
CA ASN A 522 -19.00 -7.49 -7.09
C ASN A 522 -18.09 -7.05 -5.94
N HIS A 523 -18.56 -6.19 -5.03
CA HIS A 523 -17.82 -5.86 -3.82
C HIS A 523 -17.58 -7.08 -2.93
N VAL A 524 -18.60 -7.94 -2.77
CA VAL A 524 -18.47 -9.17 -1.97
C VAL A 524 -17.42 -10.11 -2.58
N ASP A 525 -17.43 -10.31 -3.91
CA ASP A 525 -16.42 -11.15 -4.59
C ASP A 525 -15.00 -10.61 -4.39
N ARG A 526 -14.80 -9.30 -4.47
CA ARG A 526 -13.49 -8.68 -4.34
C ARG A 526 -13.01 -8.48 -2.91
N LEU A 527 -13.87 -8.65 -1.91
CA LEU A 527 -13.49 -8.49 -0.51
C LEU A 527 -12.48 -9.55 -0.08
N SER A 528 -12.62 -10.78 -0.56
CA SER A 528 -11.71 -11.89 -0.25
C SER A 528 -10.27 -11.66 -0.72
N ASP A 529 -10.04 -10.80 -1.70
CA ASP A 529 -8.70 -10.45 -2.21
C ASP A 529 -7.87 -9.67 -1.17
N TYR A 530 -8.52 -9.11 -0.15
CA TYR A 530 -7.88 -8.36 0.92
C TYR A 530 -7.51 -9.19 2.15
N PHE A 531 -7.94 -10.44 2.24
CA PHE A 531 -7.62 -11.26 3.40
C PHE A 531 -6.37 -12.09 3.20
N PHE A 532 -5.51 -12.09 4.19
CA PHE A 532 -4.31 -12.91 4.26
C PHE A 532 -4.34 -13.81 5.50
N MET A 533 -4.02 -15.10 5.30
CA MET A 533 -3.91 -16.07 6.38
C MET A 533 -2.44 -16.33 6.70
N GLY A 534 -2.06 -16.12 7.95
CA GLY A 534 -0.69 -16.33 8.41
C GLY A 534 -0.62 -17.09 9.73
N PRO A 535 0.59 -17.29 10.27
CA PRO A 535 0.79 -18.04 11.51
C PRO A 535 -0.01 -17.49 12.70
N GLU A 536 -0.21 -16.17 12.75
CA GLU A 536 -0.91 -15.48 13.84
C GLU A 536 -2.42 -15.44 13.67
N GLY A 537 -2.95 -15.78 12.51
CA GLY A 537 -4.36 -15.74 12.15
C GLY A 537 -4.65 -14.98 10.86
N MET A 538 -5.94 -14.81 10.55
CA MET A 538 -6.40 -14.08 9.39
C MET A 538 -6.48 -12.58 9.65
N ARG A 539 -6.12 -11.77 8.66
CA ARG A 539 -6.06 -10.32 8.74
C ARG A 539 -6.35 -9.65 7.40
N MET A 540 -6.73 -8.38 7.46
CA MET A 540 -6.86 -7.56 6.26
C MET A 540 -5.51 -6.99 5.85
N SER A 541 -5.18 -7.11 4.57
CA SER A 541 -3.98 -6.55 3.96
C SER A 541 -4.14 -5.06 3.64
N GLY A 542 -3.01 -4.35 3.52
CA GLY A 542 -2.97 -2.93 3.15
C GLY A 542 -3.35 -2.64 1.68
N TYR A 543 -3.35 -3.68 0.85
CA TYR A 543 -3.87 -3.73 -0.52
C TYR A 543 -4.45 -5.12 -0.77
N ASN A 544 -5.00 -5.35 -1.96
CA ASN A 544 -5.38 -6.70 -2.42
C ASN A 544 -4.15 -7.59 -2.74
N GLY A 545 -3.01 -7.29 -2.14
CA GLY A 545 -1.71 -7.95 -2.25
C GLY A 545 -0.63 -7.02 -2.78
N SER A 546 0.57 -7.58 -3.03
CA SER A 546 1.78 -6.88 -3.48
C SER A 546 2.44 -7.57 -4.67
N GLN A 547 1.64 -8.25 -5.47
CA GLN A 547 2.11 -9.23 -6.45
C GLN A 547 3.07 -8.66 -7.49
N LEU A 548 2.77 -7.49 -8.07
CA LEU A 548 3.66 -6.88 -9.05
C LEU A 548 4.97 -6.41 -8.43
N TRP A 549 4.88 -5.76 -7.28
CA TRP A 549 6.02 -5.23 -6.56
C TRP A 549 7.00 -6.33 -6.15
N ASP A 550 6.49 -7.42 -5.58
CA ASP A 550 7.27 -8.60 -5.20
C ASP A 550 7.92 -9.27 -6.41
N THR A 551 7.16 -9.45 -7.48
CA THR A 551 7.65 -10.04 -8.73
C THR A 551 8.78 -9.21 -9.32
N SER A 552 8.62 -7.89 -9.32
CA SER A 552 9.63 -6.98 -9.87
C SER A 552 10.95 -7.06 -9.10
N PHE A 553 10.90 -7.11 -7.79
CA PHE A 553 12.11 -7.20 -6.97
C PHE A 553 12.73 -8.60 -6.96
N ALA A 554 11.91 -9.66 -6.98
CA ALA A 554 12.43 -11.02 -7.09
C ALA A 554 13.21 -11.23 -8.38
N VAL A 555 12.67 -10.81 -9.53
CA VAL A 555 13.36 -10.89 -10.82
C VAL A 555 14.66 -10.09 -10.82
N GLN A 556 14.61 -8.85 -10.33
CA GLN A 556 15.80 -7.99 -10.27
C GLN A 556 16.90 -8.57 -9.35
N ALA A 557 16.52 -9.19 -8.24
CA ALA A 557 17.44 -9.86 -7.34
C ALA A 557 18.14 -11.04 -8.03
N ILE A 558 17.40 -11.85 -8.80
CA ILE A 558 17.94 -12.97 -9.57
C ILE A 558 18.87 -12.47 -10.68
N CYS A 559 18.48 -11.40 -11.40
CA CYS A 559 19.33 -10.76 -12.41
C CYS A 559 20.61 -10.17 -11.81
N ALA A 560 20.55 -9.59 -10.60
CA ALA A 560 21.74 -9.07 -9.91
C ALA A 560 22.76 -10.19 -9.55
N CYS A 561 22.28 -11.43 -9.45
CA CYS A 561 23.10 -12.61 -9.25
C CYS A 561 23.62 -13.22 -10.57
N ASN A 562 23.20 -12.72 -11.74
CA ASN A 562 23.41 -13.28 -13.10
C ASN A 562 22.88 -14.72 -13.22
N MET A 563 21.73 -15.02 -12.62
CA MET A 563 21.16 -16.35 -12.60
C MET A 563 19.86 -16.48 -13.42
N GLU A 564 19.40 -15.41 -14.06
CA GLU A 564 18.14 -15.39 -14.83
C GLU A 564 18.12 -16.38 -16.01
N MET A 565 19.28 -16.62 -16.59
CA MET A 565 19.41 -17.59 -17.70
C MET A 565 19.45 -19.03 -17.22
N LEU A 566 19.70 -19.28 -15.93
CA LEU A 566 19.71 -20.62 -15.34
C LEU A 566 18.28 -21.12 -15.02
N TYR A 567 17.32 -20.20 -14.91
CA TYR A 567 15.92 -20.48 -14.56
C TYR A 567 14.95 -19.89 -15.59
N PRO A 568 15.05 -20.33 -16.88
CA PRO A 568 14.31 -19.69 -17.96
C PRO A 568 12.81 -19.85 -17.85
N GLN A 569 12.32 -20.88 -17.18
CA GLN A 569 10.89 -21.15 -17.04
C GLN A 569 10.26 -20.25 -15.99
N GLU A 570 10.88 -20.11 -14.82
CA GLU A 570 10.45 -19.23 -13.75
C GLU A 570 10.48 -17.77 -14.21
N MET A 571 11.52 -17.38 -14.96
CA MET A 571 11.61 -16.06 -15.56
C MET A 571 10.55 -15.84 -16.66
N ALA A 572 10.15 -16.90 -17.38
CA ALA A 572 9.04 -16.82 -18.34
C ALA A 572 7.71 -16.57 -17.65
N LEU A 573 7.44 -17.26 -16.55
CA LEU A 573 6.24 -17.06 -15.76
C LEU A 573 6.19 -15.65 -15.15
N ALA A 574 7.30 -15.20 -14.58
CA ALA A 574 7.40 -13.84 -14.03
C ALA A 574 7.18 -12.76 -15.11
N HIS A 575 7.80 -12.94 -16.28
CA HIS A 575 7.61 -12.07 -17.44
C HIS A 575 6.14 -12.04 -17.89
N HIS A 576 5.50 -13.21 -17.98
CA HIS A 576 4.09 -13.30 -18.33
C HIS A 576 3.21 -12.57 -17.32
N TYR A 577 3.46 -12.75 -16.01
CA TYR A 577 2.72 -12.04 -14.99
C TYR A 577 2.83 -10.52 -15.12
N VAL A 578 4.05 -10.00 -15.33
CA VAL A 578 4.27 -8.56 -15.57
C VAL A 578 3.58 -8.10 -16.85
N ASP A 579 3.58 -8.91 -17.91
CA ASP A 579 2.88 -8.63 -19.16
C ASP A 579 1.36 -8.45 -18.93
N VAL A 580 0.69 -9.43 -18.34
CA VAL A 580 -0.77 -9.40 -18.17
C VAL A 580 -1.23 -8.41 -17.10
N SER A 581 -0.33 -7.96 -16.22
CA SER A 581 -0.64 -6.99 -15.17
C SER A 581 -0.57 -5.54 -15.63
N GLN A 582 -0.07 -5.24 -16.85
CA GLN A 582 -0.02 -3.87 -17.37
C GLN A 582 -1.42 -3.36 -17.68
N VAL A 583 -1.74 -2.15 -17.22
CA VAL A 583 -2.98 -1.46 -17.56
C VAL A 583 -2.94 -1.03 -19.04
N GLN A 584 -3.95 -1.43 -19.81
CA GLN A 584 -3.93 -1.24 -21.28
C GLN A 584 -4.84 -0.12 -21.76
N GLU A 585 -5.72 0.41 -20.91
CA GLU A 585 -6.70 1.44 -21.25
C GLU A 585 -6.72 2.57 -20.24
N ASP A 586 -7.05 3.75 -20.70
CA ASP A 586 -7.30 4.89 -19.82
C ASP A 586 -8.75 4.85 -19.28
N PRO A 587 -9.00 5.30 -18.04
CA PRO A 587 -10.36 5.38 -17.52
C PRO A 587 -11.16 6.42 -18.29
N LYS A 588 -12.40 6.08 -18.66
CA LYS A 588 -13.30 6.98 -19.39
C LYS A 588 -13.64 8.20 -18.53
N ALA A 589 -13.73 9.38 -19.15
CA ALA A 589 -14.08 10.64 -18.46
C ALA A 589 -13.17 10.98 -17.23
N ALA A 590 -11.93 10.52 -17.22
CA ALA A 590 -10.99 10.64 -16.11
C ALA A 590 -10.92 12.03 -15.47
N ALA A 591 -10.89 13.09 -16.30
CA ALA A 591 -10.80 14.47 -15.82
C ALA A 591 -11.99 14.93 -14.96
N LEU A 592 -13.21 14.38 -15.18
CA LEU A 592 -14.38 14.71 -14.38
C LEU A 592 -14.32 14.12 -12.97
N PHE A 593 -13.58 13.03 -12.81
CA PHE A 593 -13.47 12.26 -11.58
C PHE A 593 -12.07 12.35 -10.95
N TYR A 594 -11.31 13.37 -11.32
CA TYR A 594 -9.98 13.63 -10.79
C TYR A 594 -8.96 12.50 -11.01
N ARG A 595 -9.20 11.63 -12.01
CA ARG A 595 -8.25 10.58 -12.38
C ARG A 595 -7.20 11.10 -13.37
N HIS A 596 -6.02 10.50 -13.33
CA HIS A 596 -4.98 10.65 -14.31
C HIS A 596 -5.11 9.54 -15.37
N ARG A 597 -4.39 9.66 -16.50
CA ARG A 597 -4.25 8.55 -17.44
C ARG A 597 -3.61 7.35 -16.75
N THR A 598 -3.87 6.14 -17.25
CA THR A 598 -3.34 4.91 -16.63
C THR A 598 -2.77 3.94 -17.66
N LYS A 599 -3.05 4.15 -18.95
CA LYS A 599 -2.55 3.26 -20.00
C LYS A 599 -1.03 3.18 -19.98
N GLY A 600 -0.49 1.96 -19.92
CA GLY A 600 0.93 1.69 -19.84
C GLY A 600 1.45 1.53 -18.42
N ALA A 601 0.65 1.89 -17.41
CA ALA A 601 1.04 1.79 -16.01
C ALA A 601 1.01 0.35 -15.47
N TRP A 602 1.66 0.18 -14.34
CA TRP A 602 1.41 -0.89 -13.38
C TRP A 602 1.02 -0.31 -12.03
N ASN A 603 0.20 -1.05 -11.32
CA ASN A 603 -0.13 -0.80 -9.92
C ASN A 603 0.71 -1.69 -9.00
N PHE A 604 0.47 -1.62 -7.70
CA PHE A 604 1.21 -2.36 -6.69
C PHE A 604 0.89 -3.88 -6.68
N SER A 605 -0.32 -4.25 -7.07
CA SER A 605 -0.87 -5.61 -6.96
C SER A 605 -1.20 -6.25 -8.33
N THR A 606 -2.46 -6.26 -8.71
CA THR A 606 -2.97 -6.92 -9.92
C THR A 606 -3.49 -5.92 -10.95
N GLY A 607 -3.39 -6.22 -12.25
CA GLY A 607 -3.83 -5.34 -13.34
C GLY A 607 -5.24 -4.74 -13.15
N PRO A 608 -6.27 -5.52 -12.77
CA PRO A 608 -7.63 -5.00 -12.60
C PRO A 608 -7.80 -3.89 -11.56
N GLN A 609 -6.89 -3.73 -10.59
CA GLN A 609 -6.93 -2.62 -9.63
C GLN A 609 -6.78 -1.25 -10.32
N SER A 610 -6.10 -1.19 -11.47
CA SER A 610 -6.11 -0.10 -12.45
C SER A 610 -5.69 1.30 -11.97
N TRP A 611 -5.20 1.48 -10.75
CA TRP A 611 -4.56 2.71 -10.33
C TRP A 611 -3.10 2.71 -10.76
N GLN A 612 -2.66 3.77 -11.45
CA GLN A 612 -1.25 3.95 -11.78
C GLN A 612 -0.43 4.20 -10.51
N VAL A 613 0.78 3.65 -10.47
CA VAL A 613 1.76 3.94 -9.43
C VAL A 613 3.11 4.13 -10.10
N SER A 614 3.76 5.25 -9.86
CA SER A 614 4.92 5.69 -10.64
C SER A 614 6.13 4.75 -10.51
N ASP A 615 6.48 4.37 -9.28
CA ASP A 615 7.56 3.43 -9.00
C ASP A 615 7.22 1.98 -9.41
N CYS A 616 5.97 1.54 -9.20
CA CYS A 616 5.52 0.24 -9.68
C CYS A 616 5.58 0.15 -11.21
N THR A 617 5.20 1.25 -11.91
CA THR A 617 5.32 1.36 -13.37
C THR A 617 6.79 1.29 -13.80
N ALA A 618 7.67 1.99 -13.07
CA ALA A 618 9.10 1.94 -13.33
C ALA A 618 9.69 0.54 -13.09
N GLU A 619 9.35 -0.10 -11.96
CA GLU A 619 9.88 -1.43 -11.61
C GLU A 619 9.34 -2.53 -12.54
N GLY A 620 8.05 -2.48 -12.92
CA GLY A 620 7.45 -3.39 -13.90
C GLY A 620 8.10 -3.26 -15.28
N LEU A 621 8.27 -2.02 -15.77
CA LEU A 621 9.00 -1.77 -17.01
C LEU A 621 10.45 -2.27 -16.93
N ARG A 622 11.13 -2.09 -15.79
CA ARG A 622 12.51 -2.54 -15.60
C ARG A 622 12.64 -4.07 -15.74
N VAL A 623 11.69 -4.86 -15.24
CA VAL A 623 11.66 -6.31 -15.45
C VAL A 623 11.65 -6.65 -16.94
N LEU A 624 10.79 -6.01 -17.72
CA LEU A 624 10.72 -6.24 -19.17
C LEU A 624 12.02 -5.85 -19.90
N LEU A 625 12.66 -4.76 -19.48
CA LEU A 625 13.94 -4.32 -20.05
C LEU A 625 15.10 -5.26 -19.67
N LEU A 626 15.10 -5.82 -18.47
CA LEU A 626 16.11 -6.81 -18.03
C LEU A 626 15.91 -8.15 -18.74
N LEU A 627 14.67 -8.61 -18.89
CA LEU A 627 14.31 -9.85 -19.58
C LEU A 627 14.05 -9.64 -21.08
N ARG A 628 14.69 -8.64 -21.72
CA ARG A 628 14.50 -8.22 -23.13
C ARG A 628 14.73 -9.31 -24.17
N HIS A 629 15.36 -10.42 -23.80
CA HIS A 629 15.51 -11.59 -24.67
C HIS A 629 14.17 -12.31 -24.89
N ARG A 630 13.13 -11.97 -24.13
CA ARG A 630 11.77 -12.47 -24.30
C ARG A 630 10.94 -11.49 -25.13
N PRO A 631 10.07 -11.99 -26.02
CA PRO A 631 9.26 -11.13 -26.87
C PRO A 631 8.26 -10.31 -26.03
N PHE A 632 8.20 -9.01 -26.28
CA PHE A 632 7.21 -8.10 -25.72
C PHE A 632 6.91 -6.97 -26.73
N PRO A 633 5.65 -6.53 -26.89
CA PRO A 633 5.31 -5.47 -27.85
C PRO A 633 5.98 -4.14 -27.49
N VAL A 634 6.78 -3.59 -28.41
CA VAL A 634 7.50 -2.32 -28.19
C VAL A 634 6.52 -1.14 -27.96
N SER A 635 5.32 -1.21 -28.52
CA SER A 635 4.27 -0.21 -28.26
C SER A 635 3.92 -0.12 -26.78
N ARG A 636 3.82 -1.25 -26.08
CA ARG A 636 3.50 -1.30 -24.65
C ARG A 636 4.66 -0.84 -23.76
N ILE A 637 5.92 -1.06 -24.19
CA ILE A 637 7.10 -0.43 -23.56
C ILE A 637 7.01 1.10 -23.68
N ARG A 638 6.63 1.60 -24.87
CA ARG A 638 6.45 3.05 -25.11
C ARG A 638 5.30 3.62 -24.30
N ASP A 639 4.16 2.93 -24.20
CA ASP A 639 3.03 3.34 -23.34
C ASP A 639 3.48 3.52 -21.88
N ALA A 640 4.32 2.61 -21.36
CA ALA A 640 4.86 2.72 -20.00
C ALA A 640 5.80 3.93 -19.82
N VAL A 641 6.66 4.19 -20.80
CA VAL A 641 7.54 5.38 -20.77
C VAL A 641 6.71 6.66 -20.84
N ASP A 642 5.68 6.68 -21.70
CA ASP A 642 4.77 7.82 -21.81
C ASP A 642 4.03 8.08 -20.50
N GLU A 643 3.66 7.01 -19.80
CA GLU A 643 3.04 7.12 -18.48
C GLU A 643 4.02 7.68 -17.45
N ILE A 644 5.23 7.12 -17.33
CA ILE A 644 6.25 7.65 -16.41
C ILE A 644 6.52 9.14 -16.67
N LEU A 645 6.64 9.53 -17.94
CA LEU A 645 6.85 10.94 -18.30
C LEU A 645 5.65 11.83 -17.94
N SER A 646 4.42 11.31 -18.05
CA SER A 646 3.19 12.04 -17.71
C SER A 646 3.04 12.28 -16.21
N LEU A 647 3.58 11.39 -15.37
CA LEU A 647 3.51 11.47 -13.90
C LEU A 647 4.57 12.41 -13.31
N ARG A 648 5.49 12.95 -14.12
CA ARG A 648 6.55 13.82 -13.65
C ARG A 648 6.01 15.16 -13.15
N ASN A 649 6.41 15.56 -11.96
CA ASN A 649 6.11 16.85 -11.38
C ASN A 649 6.92 17.98 -12.02
N ARG A 650 6.41 19.22 -11.95
CA ARG A 650 7.11 20.42 -12.43
C ARG A 650 8.48 20.63 -11.78
N GLY A 651 8.70 20.12 -10.58
CA GLY A 651 9.98 20.14 -9.88
C GLY A 651 10.99 19.07 -10.31
N GLY A 652 10.64 18.21 -11.27
CA GLY A 652 11.49 17.17 -11.84
C GLY A 652 11.43 15.81 -11.14
N GLY A 653 10.72 15.67 -10.01
CA GLY A 653 10.52 14.41 -9.30
C GLY A 653 9.18 13.76 -9.62
N TRP A 654 8.94 12.59 -9.00
CA TRP A 654 7.69 11.84 -9.12
C TRP A 654 7.05 11.64 -7.76
N ALA A 655 5.74 11.85 -7.72
CA ALA A 655 4.87 11.40 -6.65
C ALA A 655 4.48 9.93 -6.87
N SER A 656 3.75 9.32 -5.94
CA SER A 656 3.42 7.90 -6.05
C SER A 656 2.35 7.62 -7.08
N TYR A 657 1.19 8.28 -6.99
CA TYR A 657 0.00 7.92 -7.78
C TYR A 657 -0.32 8.93 -8.88
N GLU A 658 -0.18 10.22 -8.60
CA GLU A 658 -0.56 11.30 -9.49
C GLU A 658 0.43 12.46 -9.37
N PRO A 659 0.60 13.30 -10.40
CA PRO A 659 1.34 14.53 -10.21
C PRO A 659 0.76 15.35 -9.05
N THR A 660 1.61 15.98 -8.26
CA THR A 660 1.22 16.81 -7.12
C THR A 660 0.22 17.88 -7.56
N ARG A 661 -1.00 17.83 -7.06
CA ARG A 661 -2.12 18.70 -7.51
C ARG A 661 -2.33 19.91 -6.62
N GLY A 662 -2.00 19.80 -5.36
CA GLY A 662 -2.22 20.83 -4.35
C GLY A 662 -0.95 21.45 -3.80
N PRO A 663 -1.04 22.65 -3.22
CA PRO A 663 0.09 23.27 -2.51
C PRO A 663 0.31 22.63 -1.13
N PRO A 664 1.55 22.66 -0.60
CA PRO A 664 1.89 22.05 0.70
C PRO A 664 1.09 22.59 1.89
N TYR A 665 0.60 23.83 1.83
CA TYR A 665 -0.19 24.39 2.92
C TYR A 665 -1.56 23.71 3.10
N LEU A 666 -2.00 22.84 2.17
CA LEU A 666 -3.19 22.02 2.39
C LEU A 666 -3.06 21.09 3.61
N GLU A 667 -1.83 20.78 4.02
CA GLU A 667 -1.62 20.05 5.28
C GLU A 667 -2.13 20.79 6.53
N LEU A 668 -2.33 22.13 6.45
CA LEU A 668 -3.00 22.89 7.51
C LEU A 668 -4.49 22.52 7.63
N LEU A 669 -5.07 21.88 6.61
CA LEU A 669 -6.45 21.38 6.59
C LEU A 669 -6.53 19.89 6.95
N ASN A 670 -5.42 19.26 7.29
CA ASN A 670 -5.42 17.88 7.74
C ASN A 670 -6.25 17.76 9.03
N CYS A 671 -7.34 17.01 8.91
CA CYS A 671 -8.26 16.76 10.03
C CYS A 671 -7.94 15.45 10.78
N THR A 672 -6.90 14.72 10.35
CA THR A 672 -6.50 13.46 10.97
C THR A 672 -5.43 13.71 12.03
N ASP A 673 -5.64 13.13 13.20
CA ASP A 673 -4.69 13.24 14.30
C ASP A 673 -3.58 12.18 14.20
N VAL A 674 -3.84 11.11 13.43
CA VAL A 674 -3.03 9.89 13.39
C VAL A 674 -2.16 9.76 12.14
N PHE A 675 -2.39 10.57 11.09
CA PHE A 675 -1.64 10.52 9.84
C PHE A 675 -1.09 11.89 9.47
N LYS A 676 0.20 11.96 9.12
CA LYS A 676 0.86 13.15 8.62
C LYS A 676 1.04 13.10 7.10
N ASP A 677 1.21 14.26 6.48
CA ASP A 677 1.56 14.40 5.05
C ASP A 677 0.60 13.60 4.11
N VAL A 678 -0.73 13.68 4.41
CA VAL A 678 -1.78 12.93 3.70
C VAL A 678 -2.67 13.81 2.82
N MET A 679 -2.47 15.13 2.79
CA MET A 679 -3.35 16.00 2.02
C MET A 679 -2.95 16.08 0.55
N ILE A 680 -1.67 15.96 0.22
CA ILE A 680 -1.16 15.98 -1.15
C ILE A 680 -0.17 14.83 -1.41
N ASP A 681 -0.02 14.43 -2.67
CA ASP A 681 0.98 13.46 -3.10
C ASP A 681 2.29 14.21 -3.39
N TYR A 682 3.31 13.99 -2.56
CA TYR A 682 4.61 14.65 -2.67
C TYR A 682 5.51 13.96 -3.70
N SER A 683 6.53 14.66 -4.20
CA SER A 683 7.64 13.98 -4.85
C SER A 683 8.46 13.24 -3.78
N TYR A 684 8.66 11.94 -3.97
CA TYR A 684 9.42 11.10 -3.04
C TYR A 684 10.77 10.73 -3.62
N PRO A 685 11.81 10.61 -2.78
CA PRO A 685 13.12 10.16 -3.26
C PRO A 685 13.06 8.75 -3.87
N GLU A 686 12.21 7.85 -3.31
CA GLU A 686 12.04 6.49 -3.80
C GLU A 686 11.42 6.44 -5.18
N CYS A 687 10.23 7.05 -5.35
CA CYS A 687 9.51 7.08 -6.63
C CYS A 687 10.32 7.77 -7.71
N SER A 688 10.96 8.90 -7.36
CA SER A 688 11.82 9.63 -8.30
C SER A 688 13.04 8.80 -8.72
N SER A 689 13.63 8.07 -7.79
CA SER A 689 14.79 7.20 -8.05
C SER A 689 14.42 6.00 -8.93
N SER A 690 13.31 5.32 -8.67
CA SER A 690 12.83 4.21 -9.51
C SER A 690 12.57 4.68 -10.94
N CYS A 691 11.90 5.83 -11.13
CA CYS A 691 11.65 6.40 -12.45
C CYS A 691 12.96 6.81 -13.18
N VAL A 692 13.88 7.50 -12.50
CA VAL A 692 15.19 7.87 -13.06
C VAL A 692 15.99 6.64 -13.47
N HIS A 693 16.05 5.62 -12.63
CA HIS A 693 16.78 4.37 -12.90
C HIS A 693 16.22 3.69 -14.16
N THR A 694 14.90 3.51 -14.22
CA THR A 694 14.26 2.81 -15.34
C THR A 694 14.34 3.60 -16.64
N LEU A 695 14.12 4.94 -16.62
CA LEU A 695 14.32 5.77 -17.79
C LEU A 695 15.77 5.79 -18.28
N SER A 696 16.75 5.68 -17.38
CA SER A 696 18.16 5.59 -17.76
C SER A 696 18.46 4.27 -18.49
N LEU A 697 17.97 3.15 -18.00
CA LEU A 697 18.09 1.87 -18.68
C LEU A 697 17.34 1.88 -20.04
N PHE A 698 16.14 2.46 -20.08
CA PHE A 698 15.38 2.60 -21.32
C PHE A 698 16.12 3.46 -22.35
N ARG A 699 16.72 4.57 -21.94
CA ARG A 699 17.53 5.45 -22.80
C ARG A 699 18.67 4.71 -23.51
N GLU A 700 19.31 3.77 -22.82
CA GLU A 700 20.38 2.95 -23.38
C GLU A 700 19.87 1.94 -24.41
N LEU A 701 18.71 1.32 -24.16
CA LEU A 701 18.15 0.27 -25.00
C LEU A 701 17.32 0.81 -26.18
N TYR A 702 16.67 1.96 -26.01
CA TYR A 702 15.78 2.59 -27.00
C TYR A 702 16.10 4.07 -27.21
N PRO A 703 17.33 4.42 -27.65
CA PRO A 703 17.84 5.80 -27.68
C PRO A 703 17.07 6.74 -28.62
N GLY A 704 16.24 6.21 -29.53
CA GLY A 704 15.47 7.00 -30.51
C GLY A 704 14.11 7.46 -30.01
N TYR A 705 13.53 6.87 -28.96
CA TYR A 705 12.16 7.19 -28.56
C TYR A 705 12.13 8.34 -27.54
N ARG A 706 11.46 9.43 -27.88
CA ARG A 706 11.29 10.66 -27.04
C ARG A 706 12.59 11.11 -26.36
N ARG A 707 13.71 10.97 -27.06
CA ARG A 707 15.09 11.16 -26.53
C ARG A 707 15.26 12.45 -25.72
N ALA A 708 14.75 13.58 -26.25
CA ALA A 708 14.91 14.87 -25.57
C ALA A 708 14.16 14.91 -24.23
N GLU A 709 12.94 14.39 -24.19
CA GLU A 709 12.08 14.39 -23.01
C GLU A 709 12.60 13.39 -21.95
N VAL A 710 13.02 12.19 -22.38
CA VAL A 710 13.64 11.20 -21.49
C VAL A 710 14.92 11.75 -20.86
N ASN A 711 15.81 12.34 -21.64
CA ASN A 711 17.03 12.97 -21.12
C ASN A 711 16.74 14.13 -20.16
N LEU A 712 15.73 14.96 -20.47
CA LEU A 712 15.32 16.04 -19.58
C LEU A 712 14.76 15.48 -18.27
N ALA A 713 13.89 14.47 -18.35
CA ALA A 713 13.29 13.83 -17.18
C ALA A 713 14.35 13.21 -16.26
N ILE A 714 15.36 12.53 -16.81
CA ILE A 714 16.47 11.98 -16.03
C ILE A 714 17.25 13.09 -15.33
N ARG A 715 17.68 14.14 -16.05
CA ARG A 715 18.46 15.24 -15.46
C ARG A 715 17.71 15.97 -14.35
N GLU A 716 16.45 16.35 -14.60
CA GLU A 716 15.63 17.05 -13.62
C GLU A 716 15.28 16.14 -12.42
N GLY A 717 15.07 14.84 -12.67
CA GLY A 717 14.86 13.84 -11.64
C GLY A 717 16.07 13.71 -10.71
N VAL A 718 17.29 13.60 -11.27
CA VAL A 718 18.54 13.58 -10.51
C VAL A 718 18.68 14.83 -9.66
N GLN A 719 18.45 16.01 -10.26
CA GLN A 719 18.53 17.29 -9.53
C GLN A 719 17.48 17.37 -8.42
N CYS A 720 16.26 16.85 -8.66
CA CYS A 720 15.22 16.81 -7.64
C CYS A 720 15.62 15.94 -6.47
N VAL A 721 16.12 14.75 -6.73
CA VAL A 721 16.58 13.81 -5.68
C VAL A 721 17.75 14.42 -4.89
N LEU A 722 18.73 15.03 -5.55
CA LEU A 722 19.85 15.68 -4.88
C LEU A 722 19.40 16.81 -3.92
N ARG A 723 18.35 17.58 -4.29
CA ARG A 723 17.77 18.60 -3.40
C ARG A 723 17.04 18.03 -2.17
N MET A 724 16.68 16.73 -2.17
CA MET A 724 16.06 16.05 -1.05
C MET A 724 17.07 15.56 0.00
N GLN A 725 18.38 15.61 -0.32
CA GLN A 725 19.41 15.25 0.63
C GLN A 725 19.39 16.17 1.84
N ARG A 726 19.49 15.58 3.01
CA ARG A 726 19.47 16.27 4.28
C ARG A 726 20.88 16.74 4.67
N PRO A 727 21.00 17.69 5.62
CA PRO A 727 22.30 18.20 6.05
C PRO A 727 23.23 17.13 6.63
N ASP A 728 22.67 16.03 7.19
CA ASP A 728 23.42 14.89 7.71
C ASP A 728 23.87 13.89 6.62
N GLY A 729 23.59 14.18 5.35
CA GLY A 729 23.89 13.30 4.20
C GLY A 729 22.83 12.25 3.91
N SER A 730 21.82 12.10 4.76
CA SER A 730 20.75 11.10 4.58
C SER A 730 19.69 11.51 3.56
N PHE A 731 18.87 10.52 3.18
CA PHE A 731 17.60 10.71 2.47
C PHE A 731 16.49 10.08 3.30
N TYR A 732 15.37 10.82 3.48
CA TYR A 732 14.23 10.32 4.22
C TYR A 732 13.27 9.60 3.30
N GLY A 733 13.02 8.31 3.60
CA GLY A 733 12.07 7.46 2.88
C GLY A 733 10.67 7.48 3.49
N SER A 734 9.65 7.28 2.65
CA SER A 734 8.24 7.29 3.04
C SER A 734 7.54 5.94 2.81
N TRP A 735 8.14 5.03 2.02
CA TRP A 735 7.51 3.78 1.58
C TRP A 735 8.14 2.51 2.17
N ALA A 736 9.23 2.65 2.91
CA ALA A 736 9.78 1.62 3.78
C ALA A 736 10.52 2.27 4.97
N VAL A 737 11.02 1.50 5.91
CA VAL A 737 11.83 1.98 7.04
C VAL A 737 13.25 2.21 6.58
N CYS A 738 13.76 3.35 6.74
CA CYS A 738 13.28 4.59 6.09
C CYS A 738 14.53 5.18 5.43
N PHE A 739 15.65 5.40 6.20
CA PHE A 739 16.88 6.00 5.65
C PHE A 739 17.71 5.04 4.81
N THR A 740 17.83 3.77 5.24
CA THR A 740 18.58 2.74 4.47
C THR A 740 17.88 2.41 3.15
N TYR A 741 16.55 2.36 3.13
CA TYR A 741 15.77 2.12 1.93
C TYR A 741 15.91 3.25 0.90
N ALA A 742 15.69 4.50 1.34
CA ALA A 742 15.87 5.66 0.47
C ALA A 742 17.32 5.78 -0.04
N ALA A 743 18.30 5.52 0.83
CA ALA A 743 19.72 5.52 0.46
C ALA A 743 20.01 4.57 -0.69
N TRP A 744 19.50 3.33 -0.64
CA TRP A 744 19.69 2.34 -1.69
C TRP A 744 19.11 2.77 -3.03
N LEU A 745 17.85 3.19 -3.05
CA LEU A 745 17.18 3.59 -4.30
C LEU A 745 17.85 4.82 -4.91
N VAL A 746 18.14 5.84 -4.09
CA VAL A 746 18.80 7.07 -4.53
C VAL A 746 20.19 6.76 -5.10
N ALA A 747 21.06 6.08 -4.36
CA ALA A 747 22.42 5.77 -4.83
C ALA A 747 22.39 4.95 -6.11
N SER A 748 21.47 3.98 -6.23
CA SER A 748 21.30 3.15 -7.43
C SER A 748 20.89 3.98 -8.65
N ALA A 749 19.92 4.88 -8.49
CA ALA A 749 19.47 5.76 -9.55
C ALA A 749 20.53 6.75 -10.01
N LEU A 750 21.21 7.39 -9.06
CA LEU A 750 22.32 8.32 -9.37
C LEU A 750 23.42 7.61 -10.16
N ARG A 751 23.79 6.39 -9.77
CA ARG A 751 24.80 5.60 -10.48
C ARG A 751 24.43 5.27 -11.91
N VAL A 752 23.19 4.80 -12.13
CA VAL A 752 22.74 4.36 -13.47
C VAL A 752 22.43 5.55 -14.38
N SER A 753 22.06 6.70 -13.82
CA SER A 753 21.73 7.88 -14.61
C SER A 753 22.89 8.39 -15.49
N GLY A 754 24.13 8.19 -15.03
CA GLY A 754 25.32 8.74 -15.70
C GLY A 754 25.40 10.28 -15.67
N GLU A 755 24.52 10.96 -14.93
CA GLU A 755 24.47 12.43 -14.86
C GLU A 755 25.53 13.03 -13.90
N LEU A 756 26.11 12.21 -13.02
CA LEU A 756 27.18 12.65 -12.11
C LEU A 756 28.55 12.34 -12.72
N PRO A 757 29.49 13.31 -12.73
CA PRO A 757 30.83 13.11 -13.29
C PRO A 757 31.60 11.96 -12.63
N SER A 758 31.43 11.79 -11.32
CA SER A 758 32.03 10.70 -10.54
C SER A 758 31.21 10.44 -9.29
N MET A 759 30.62 9.27 -9.17
CA MET A 759 29.92 8.85 -7.94
C MET A 759 30.86 8.85 -6.72
N ALA A 760 32.06 8.32 -6.89
CA ALA A 760 33.01 8.12 -5.79
C ALA A 760 33.46 9.42 -5.10
N THR A 761 33.45 10.54 -5.82
CA THR A 761 33.92 11.85 -5.33
C THR A 761 32.82 12.91 -5.25
N HIS A 762 31.60 12.59 -5.73
CA HIS A 762 30.49 13.55 -5.67
C HIS A 762 30.09 13.80 -4.21
N PRO A 763 29.99 15.09 -3.76
CA PRO A 763 29.73 15.42 -2.35
C PRO A 763 28.49 14.70 -1.76
N ALA A 764 27.40 14.61 -2.51
CA ALA A 764 26.18 13.93 -2.06
C ALA A 764 26.39 12.43 -1.82
N CYS A 765 27.18 11.76 -2.67
CA CYS A 765 27.45 10.33 -2.52
C CYS A 765 28.44 10.07 -1.38
N VAL A 766 29.41 10.96 -1.19
CA VAL A 766 30.35 10.91 -0.05
C VAL A 766 29.56 11.10 1.25
N ALA A 767 28.76 12.15 1.37
CA ALA A 767 27.96 12.42 2.57
C ALA A 767 26.98 11.27 2.88
N LEU A 768 26.34 10.68 1.87
CA LEU A 768 25.49 9.51 2.06
C LEU A 768 26.26 8.31 2.59
N SER A 769 27.47 8.04 2.03
CA SER A 769 28.32 6.94 2.51
C SER A 769 28.77 7.19 3.96
N ASP A 770 29.13 8.44 4.31
CA ASP A 770 29.54 8.80 5.67
C ASP A 770 28.39 8.64 6.66
N PHE A 771 27.17 9.06 6.28
CA PHE A 771 25.97 8.80 7.07
C PHE A 771 25.77 7.30 7.35
N LEU A 772 25.85 6.47 6.33
CA LEU A 772 25.69 5.01 6.49
C LEU A 772 26.79 4.41 7.35
N LEU A 773 28.07 4.81 7.17
CA LEU A 773 29.20 4.33 7.97
C LEU A 773 29.05 4.72 9.45
N ALA A 774 28.55 5.93 9.75
CA ALA A 774 28.32 6.40 11.12
C ALA A 774 27.24 5.59 11.86
N HIS A 775 26.31 4.94 11.12
CA HIS A 775 25.22 4.15 11.70
C HIS A 775 25.43 2.63 11.54
N GLN A 776 26.62 2.18 11.09
CA GLN A 776 26.92 0.75 11.05
C GLN A 776 27.17 0.21 12.46
N ASN A 777 26.40 -0.78 12.87
CA ASN A 777 26.55 -1.43 14.17
C ASN A 777 27.88 -2.24 14.26
N ALA A 778 28.28 -2.57 15.48
CA ALA A 778 29.51 -3.32 15.74
C ALA A 778 29.52 -4.71 15.06
N ASP A 779 28.35 -5.34 14.89
CA ASP A 779 28.21 -6.62 14.17
C ASP A 779 28.31 -6.49 12.63
N GLY A 780 28.41 -5.27 12.13
CA GLY A 780 28.56 -4.95 10.72
C GLY A 780 27.27 -4.69 9.96
N GLY A 781 26.11 -4.73 10.62
CA GLY A 781 24.81 -4.46 10.02
C GLY A 781 24.24 -3.09 10.34
N TRP A 782 23.01 -2.86 9.92
CA TRP A 782 22.18 -1.69 10.22
C TRP A 782 20.83 -2.15 10.76
N GLY A 783 20.27 -1.35 11.66
CA GLY A 783 18.96 -1.58 12.22
C GLY A 783 18.37 -0.27 12.72
N GLU A 784 17.48 0.31 11.96
CA GLU A 784 16.69 1.48 12.36
C GLU A 784 15.30 1.05 12.85
N ASP A 785 14.79 1.78 13.83
CA ASP A 785 13.45 1.57 14.36
C ASP A 785 12.39 2.22 13.47
N VAL A 786 11.21 1.63 13.41
CA VAL A 786 10.06 2.20 12.70
C VAL A 786 9.68 3.61 13.20
N ALA A 787 10.02 3.96 14.43
CA ALA A 787 9.88 5.32 14.99
C ALA A 787 10.70 6.36 14.21
N ALA A 788 11.74 5.97 13.47
CA ALA A 788 12.48 6.86 12.59
C ALA A 788 11.58 7.50 11.52
N CYS A 789 10.60 6.76 11.01
CA CYS A 789 9.61 7.25 10.04
C CYS A 789 8.75 8.37 10.63
N ALA A 790 8.23 8.19 11.84
CA ALA A 790 7.42 9.20 12.51
C ALA A 790 8.23 10.43 12.92
N ARG A 791 9.45 10.21 13.48
CA ARG A 791 10.31 11.28 13.99
C ARG A 791 11.06 12.03 12.90
N GLY A 792 11.25 11.41 11.73
CA GLY A 792 12.03 11.98 10.64
C GLY A 792 13.54 12.13 10.99
N VAL A 793 14.05 11.35 11.92
CA VAL A 793 15.47 11.26 12.29
C VAL A 793 15.82 9.80 12.52
N TRP A 794 17.12 9.47 12.35
CA TRP A 794 17.58 8.12 12.66
C TRP A 794 17.25 7.73 14.11
N VAL A 795 16.72 6.56 14.31
CA VAL A 795 16.45 5.94 15.60
C VAL A 795 16.97 4.51 15.54
N ASP A 796 17.87 4.18 16.46
CA ASP A 796 18.41 2.82 16.53
C ASP A 796 17.32 1.81 16.88
N GLY A 797 17.29 0.71 16.15
CA GLY A 797 16.31 -0.35 16.33
C GLY A 797 16.55 -1.17 17.59
N VAL A 798 15.50 -1.42 18.34
CA VAL A 798 15.54 -2.37 19.45
C VAL A 798 15.83 -3.78 18.89
N GLY A 799 16.91 -4.39 19.31
CA GLY A 799 17.38 -5.69 18.81
C GLY A 799 18.56 -5.62 17.83
N GLY A 800 19.06 -4.41 17.53
CA GLY A 800 20.29 -4.22 16.72
C GLY A 800 20.05 -4.37 15.22
N SER A 801 21.01 -4.95 14.52
CA SER A 801 21.00 -5.05 13.06
C SER A 801 19.91 -5.95 12.51
N GLN A 802 19.36 -5.58 11.36
CA GLN A 802 18.33 -6.30 10.62
C GLN A 802 18.85 -6.67 9.22
N VAL A 803 18.55 -7.87 8.73
CA VAL A 803 19.06 -8.35 7.44
C VAL A 803 18.57 -7.50 6.27
N VAL A 804 17.33 -7.03 6.29
CA VAL A 804 16.74 -6.21 5.23
C VAL A 804 17.45 -4.85 5.15
N GLN A 805 17.58 -4.16 6.26
CA GLN A 805 18.22 -2.84 6.30
C GLN A 805 19.72 -2.93 6.03
N THR A 806 20.36 -4.01 6.48
CA THR A 806 21.74 -4.31 6.14
C THR A 806 21.91 -4.54 4.63
N ALA A 807 20.95 -5.23 3.99
CA ALA A 807 20.96 -5.43 2.55
C ALA A 807 20.85 -4.09 1.79
N TRP A 808 19.93 -3.21 2.18
CA TRP A 808 19.77 -1.88 1.57
C TRP A 808 21.01 -1.02 1.77
N ALA A 809 21.55 -0.96 2.99
CA ALA A 809 22.76 -0.18 3.27
C ALA A 809 23.98 -0.68 2.48
N LEU A 810 24.18 -2.01 2.38
CA LEU A 810 25.22 -2.61 1.56
C LEU A 810 25.11 -2.18 0.10
N MET A 811 23.91 -2.33 -0.49
CA MET A 811 23.66 -1.94 -1.88
C MET A 811 23.85 -0.43 -2.10
N ALA A 812 23.44 0.39 -1.14
CA ALA A 812 23.64 1.84 -1.17
C ALA A 812 25.12 2.22 -1.17
N LEU A 813 25.94 1.61 -0.28
CA LEU A 813 27.39 1.85 -0.21
C LEU A 813 28.10 1.47 -1.51
N VAL A 814 27.78 0.29 -2.08
CA VAL A 814 28.35 -0.14 -3.37
C VAL A 814 27.96 0.82 -4.50
N ALA A 815 26.69 1.26 -4.54
CA ALA A 815 26.23 2.17 -5.57
C ALA A 815 26.85 3.56 -5.43
N ALA A 816 26.91 4.12 -4.22
CA ALA A 816 27.54 5.43 -3.93
C ALA A 816 29.03 5.45 -4.26
N ALA A 817 29.72 4.30 -4.09
CA ALA A 817 31.10 4.11 -4.53
C ALA A 817 31.26 3.96 -6.06
N GLY A 818 30.19 4.07 -6.83
CA GLY A 818 30.19 3.90 -8.29
C GLY A 818 30.22 2.46 -8.77
N GLY A 819 30.04 1.47 -7.89
CA GLY A 819 30.02 0.05 -8.21
C GLY A 819 31.39 -0.59 -8.48
N ASP A 820 32.47 0.18 -8.45
CA ASP A 820 33.83 -0.27 -8.74
C ASP A 820 34.82 0.28 -7.69
N PRO A 821 35.39 -0.59 -6.82
CA PRO A 821 36.34 -0.16 -5.77
C PRO A 821 37.61 0.49 -6.30
N ARG A 822 37.98 0.23 -7.56
CA ARG A 822 39.17 0.81 -8.18
C ARG A 822 39.05 2.32 -8.44
N ARG A 823 37.86 2.86 -8.43
CA ARG A 823 37.60 4.29 -8.62
C ARG A 823 37.76 5.12 -7.34
N LEU A 824 37.93 4.46 -6.20
CA LEU A 824 38.15 5.08 -4.90
C LEU A 824 39.63 5.30 -4.63
N ASP A 825 39.97 6.34 -3.83
CA ASP A 825 41.32 6.46 -3.24
C ASP A 825 41.59 5.29 -2.26
N GLY A 826 42.89 5.09 -1.89
CA GLY A 826 43.28 3.94 -1.10
C GLY A 826 42.59 3.81 0.25
N ALA A 827 42.55 4.90 1.01
CA ALA A 827 41.94 4.90 2.37
C ALA A 827 40.42 4.71 2.30
N ARG A 828 39.74 5.43 1.42
CA ARG A 828 38.27 5.32 1.24
C ARG A 828 37.87 3.92 0.76
N ARG A 829 38.68 3.32 -0.13
CA ARG A 829 38.46 1.96 -0.62
C ARG A 829 38.49 0.94 0.52
N GLU A 830 39.50 1.03 1.41
CA GLU A 830 39.65 0.11 2.55
C GLU A 830 38.47 0.24 3.51
N ILE A 831 38.07 1.47 3.89
CA ILE A 831 36.94 1.73 4.80
C ILE A 831 35.64 1.17 4.24
N LEU A 832 35.30 1.50 3.00
CA LEU A 832 34.04 1.06 2.38
C LEU A 832 34.06 -0.46 2.15
N SER A 833 35.19 -1.03 1.68
CA SER A 833 35.25 -2.48 1.47
C SER A 833 35.13 -3.25 2.78
N ALA A 834 35.76 -2.77 3.86
CA ALA A 834 35.62 -3.40 5.18
C ALA A 834 34.17 -3.33 5.71
N ALA A 835 33.50 -2.20 5.53
CA ALA A 835 32.08 -2.04 5.92
C ALA A 835 31.16 -2.97 5.11
N ILE A 836 31.33 -3.01 3.79
CA ILE A 836 30.59 -3.88 2.87
C ILE A 836 30.85 -5.36 3.18
N ASP A 837 32.10 -5.74 3.46
CA ASP A 837 32.44 -7.12 3.82
C ASP A 837 31.84 -7.56 5.16
N ARG A 838 31.76 -6.65 6.16
CA ARG A 838 31.08 -6.95 7.44
C ARG A 838 29.58 -7.16 7.22
N ALA A 839 28.95 -6.30 6.42
CA ALA A 839 27.52 -6.40 6.10
C ALA A 839 27.19 -7.73 5.39
N ALA A 840 27.98 -8.11 4.38
CA ALA A 840 27.78 -9.36 3.66
C ALA A 840 27.94 -10.58 4.57
N ARG A 841 28.97 -10.56 5.45
CA ARG A 841 29.17 -11.63 6.46
C ARG A 841 27.97 -11.74 7.41
N LEU A 842 27.39 -10.64 7.85
CA LEU A 842 26.19 -10.66 8.69
C LEU A 842 25.01 -11.31 7.97
N ILE A 843 24.70 -10.89 6.74
CA ILE A 843 23.61 -11.48 5.94
C ILE A 843 23.83 -13.00 5.78
N MET A 844 25.04 -13.42 5.40
CA MET A 844 25.38 -14.85 5.25
C MET A 844 25.26 -15.62 6.57
N SER A 845 25.67 -15.02 7.69
CA SER A 845 25.66 -15.68 9.01
C SER A 845 24.26 -15.91 9.57
N ARG A 846 23.25 -15.16 9.07
CA ARG A 846 21.85 -15.28 9.50
C ARG A 846 20.99 -16.10 8.53
N GLN A 847 21.58 -16.63 7.44
CA GLN A 847 20.84 -17.44 6.48
C GLN A 847 20.48 -18.80 7.05
N LEU A 848 19.19 -19.16 6.95
CA LEU A 848 18.64 -20.43 7.42
C LEU A 848 19.07 -21.60 6.50
N ILE A 849 18.97 -22.82 7.02
CA ILE A 849 19.32 -24.03 6.26
C ILE A 849 18.53 -24.18 4.96
N THR A 850 17.33 -23.64 4.92
CA THR A 850 16.45 -23.61 3.73
C THR A 850 16.89 -22.65 2.65
N GLY A 851 17.80 -21.71 2.94
CA GLY A 851 18.14 -20.58 2.08
C GLY A 851 17.40 -19.28 2.41
N ASP A 852 16.38 -19.33 3.28
CA ASP A 852 15.60 -18.19 3.79
C ASP A 852 16.37 -17.37 4.85
N TRP A 853 15.77 -16.26 5.27
CA TRP A 853 16.15 -15.46 6.44
C TRP A 853 14.96 -15.28 7.36
N ALA A 854 15.22 -15.16 8.66
CA ALA A 854 14.16 -14.86 9.63
C ALA A 854 13.60 -13.46 9.38
N GLN A 855 12.27 -13.29 9.57
CA GLN A 855 11.67 -11.97 9.67
C GLN A 855 12.01 -11.38 11.05
N GLU A 856 12.71 -10.24 11.07
CA GLU A 856 13.23 -9.67 12.32
C GLU A 856 12.32 -8.53 12.82
N ARG A 857 12.03 -7.56 11.98
CA ARG A 857 11.22 -6.39 12.31
C ARG A 857 10.38 -5.95 11.10
N ILE A 858 9.42 -5.03 11.34
CA ILE A 858 8.75 -4.29 10.26
C ILE A 858 9.79 -3.57 9.39
N SER A 859 9.66 -3.76 8.09
CA SER A 859 10.52 -3.12 7.09
C SER A 859 9.74 -2.24 6.10
N GLY A 860 8.44 -2.50 5.90
CA GLY A 860 7.57 -1.69 5.07
C GLY A 860 6.94 -0.53 5.85
N VAL A 861 6.60 0.53 5.16
CA VAL A 861 5.81 1.67 5.67
C VAL A 861 4.96 2.21 4.54
N PHE A 862 3.74 2.59 4.82
CA PHE A 862 2.88 3.31 3.89
C PHE A 862 2.86 4.78 4.27
N ASN A 863 3.35 5.66 3.39
CA ASN A 863 3.40 7.11 3.53
C ASN A 863 3.99 7.57 4.88
N GLY A 864 5.09 6.99 5.32
CA GLY A 864 5.82 7.39 6.54
C GLY A 864 5.06 7.25 7.86
N SER A 865 3.76 6.88 7.83
CA SER A 865 2.87 6.90 8.99
C SER A 865 2.29 5.53 9.37
N ASN A 866 2.21 4.60 8.43
CA ASN A 866 1.59 3.30 8.62
C ASN A 866 2.59 2.17 8.40
N PRO A 867 3.23 1.66 9.46
CA PRO A 867 4.14 0.54 9.36
C PRO A 867 3.47 -0.73 8.84
N ILE A 868 4.12 -1.36 7.87
CA ILE A 868 3.62 -2.55 7.15
C ILE A 868 4.54 -3.73 7.41
N HIS A 869 3.97 -4.83 7.84
CA HIS A 869 4.63 -6.13 7.88
C HIS A 869 4.81 -6.64 6.46
N TYR A 870 6.05 -6.72 5.99
CA TYR A 870 6.37 -7.03 4.61
C TYR A 870 7.50 -8.06 4.51
N PRO A 871 7.19 -9.37 4.63
CA PRO A 871 8.22 -10.43 4.68
C PRO A 871 8.89 -10.69 3.33
N GLY A 872 8.35 -10.25 2.21
CA GLY A 872 8.96 -10.41 0.88
C GLY A 872 10.35 -9.79 0.75
N TYR A 873 10.61 -8.69 1.47
CA TYR A 873 11.89 -8.01 1.42
C TYR A 873 13.06 -8.84 1.98
N LYS A 874 12.84 -9.65 3.01
CA LYS A 874 13.93 -10.44 3.60
C LYS A 874 14.55 -11.45 2.61
N ASN A 875 13.79 -11.90 1.62
CA ASN A 875 14.26 -12.84 0.60
C ASN A 875 14.83 -12.12 -0.63
N SER A 876 14.10 -11.20 -1.22
CA SER A 876 14.52 -10.51 -2.43
C SER A 876 15.71 -9.58 -2.18
N MET A 877 15.70 -8.78 -1.10
CA MET A 877 16.74 -7.79 -0.85
C MET A 877 18.05 -8.41 -0.38
N THR A 878 18.02 -9.47 0.43
CA THR A 878 19.22 -10.18 0.87
C THR A 878 19.93 -10.88 -0.28
N VAL A 879 19.16 -11.55 -1.17
CA VAL A 879 19.70 -12.15 -2.40
C VAL A 879 20.32 -11.08 -3.29
N TRP A 880 19.62 -9.97 -3.51
CA TRP A 880 20.12 -8.85 -4.31
C TRP A 880 21.41 -8.26 -3.75
N ALA A 881 21.45 -8.04 -2.43
CA ALA A 881 22.65 -7.52 -1.76
C ALA A 881 23.85 -8.46 -1.90
N LEU A 882 23.65 -9.77 -1.76
CA LEU A 882 24.73 -10.75 -1.94
C LEU A 882 25.21 -10.79 -3.40
N GLY A 883 24.30 -10.71 -4.39
CA GLY A 883 24.66 -10.58 -5.81
C GLY A 883 25.49 -9.32 -6.09
N THR A 884 25.08 -8.19 -5.52
CA THR A 884 25.79 -6.91 -5.59
C THR A 884 27.18 -7.01 -4.95
N TYR A 885 27.28 -7.64 -3.77
CA TYR A 885 28.54 -7.89 -3.08
C TYR A 885 29.49 -8.77 -3.89
N ALA A 886 28.99 -9.86 -4.47
CA ALA A 886 29.81 -10.73 -5.32
C ALA A 886 30.40 -9.96 -6.52
N GLY A 887 29.63 -9.06 -7.13
CA GLY A 887 30.11 -8.14 -8.17
C GLY A 887 31.21 -7.21 -7.67
N TRP A 888 31.04 -6.60 -6.50
CA TRP A 888 32.00 -5.73 -5.85
C TRP A 888 33.34 -6.47 -5.57
N ARG A 889 33.26 -7.67 -5.01
CA ARG A 889 34.46 -8.49 -4.70
C ARG A 889 35.23 -8.91 -5.96
N ARG A 890 34.53 -9.29 -7.03
CA ARG A 890 35.21 -9.61 -8.32
C ARG A 890 35.97 -8.39 -8.87
N ALA A 891 35.35 -7.19 -8.79
CA ALA A 891 36.03 -5.96 -9.24
C ALA A 891 37.22 -5.60 -8.33
N TYR A 892 37.15 -5.83 -7.02
CA TYR A 892 38.21 -5.61 -6.07
C TYR A 892 39.45 -6.53 -6.35
N ASN A 893 39.19 -7.84 -6.54
CA ASN A 893 40.25 -8.84 -6.76
C ASN A 893 41.00 -8.61 -8.09
N ARG A 894 40.28 -8.29 -9.18
CA ARG A 894 40.91 -7.93 -10.47
C ARG A 894 41.84 -6.72 -10.36
N GLY A 895 41.56 -5.77 -9.49
CA GLY A 895 42.45 -4.65 -9.20
C GLY A 895 43.75 -5.07 -8.52
N GLY A 896 43.69 -6.04 -7.60
CA GLY A 896 44.83 -6.57 -6.90
C GLY A 896 45.79 -7.40 -7.78
N GLU A 897 45.27 -8.15 -8.74
CA GLU A 897 46.07 -8.91 -9.73
C GLU A 897 46.83 -7.97 -10.67
N LEU A 898 46.14 -6.94 -11.22
CA LEU A 898 46.80 -5.93 -12.09
C LEU A 898 47.88 -5.13 -11.33
N ALA A 899 47.74 -4.92 -10.03
CA ALA A 899 48.74 -4.22 -9.21
C ALA A 899 49.96 -5.10 -8.87
N ARG A 900 49.84 -6.44 -8.86
CA ARG A 900 50.94 -7.39 -8.65
C ARG A 900 51.75 -7.66 -9.91
N HIS A 901 51.19 -7.36 -11.07
CA HIS A 901 51.83 -7.50 -12.38
C HIS A 901 52.39 -6.17 -12.94
N ARG A 902 52.29 -5.08 -12.19
CA ARG A 902 53.04 -3.83 -12.39
C ARG A 902 54.14 -3.69 -11.34
#